data_2e9a1d69b49c898b8e4adcde75b3047d
#
_entry.id   2e9a1d69b49c898b8e4adcde75b3047d
#
_cell.length_a   1.000
_cell.length_b   1.000
_cell.length_c   1.000
_cell.angle_alpha   90.00
_cell.angle_beta   90.00
_cell.angle_gamma   90.00
#
_symmetry.space_group_name_H-M   'P 1'
#
loop_
_entity.id
_entity.type
_entity.pdbx_description
1 polymer ?
#
loop_
_entity_poly.entity_id
_entity_poly.type
_entity_poly.pdbx_seq_one_letter_code
_entity_poly.pdbx_strand_id
1 'polypeptide(L)'
;MTIEKKLMQGFKNSQIDRSQYKGNLAYESQFISNDPTKGTKVLSVIESGLKNCKEFYISVAFITMSGLAPLLQVLKELERREIPGKILTTDYLNFSEPRALKKLSELKNLEVRLYETSGQKEGFHTKGYIFKKEELYQIIIGSSNMTQQALTINKEWNTKIVSLKQGGIAQDVLGEFNDLWNSSKTKYLTQEVLEQYKLRYQVIQEQKKSIASSRIPDLMAYRLEPNSMQIHFIKNLEQLIMNAQDKALLISATGTGKTYASAFAMRHLNFKRVLFLVHRNQLAKQAKVSYSKVFADKVTYGLVDGNHKEFDKDYIFATVQTLGQNLQRFSPTHFDAIIYDEAHHASATMHRKIMDYFKPKLSLGMTATPDKRDMRKENDIYELFDHNIVYEIRLQEAMKEDLLCPFHYFGIADEPHVADLGMEDKEVPFRYLTSDERVKHVMQQANYYGYSGERVKGLIFCSTIAEANELSIKFNQAGWRTAVLTGQDSDVIRMQTIERLVKKQGPDTLDYILSVDVFSEGVDIVEINQVIMLRPTESPIVFTQQLGRGLRKDDDKEFLVVLDFIGNYKNNFMIPIALSGDRSYNKDNIRRYLLEGTRVVPGCSTIHFDEISKKRIFTAIDNANFSDLKLLKQNYFNLKDKLGRIPHLQEFDEFGEMDVLRIFDNNSLGSYYMFLKKYEPDFKAILPNDAEEMLRYVSKKFASGKRVHELELLRIMLVEEHNLLAKLTLALKEQYQCEMDANCRVNIINQMTNNFLTGTGKNTYTQSIFIEPDDKDPHDYQIAKQFKRLLEDQVFYSLMKELIDFGIARYEQNYSDRYQDTNFVLYQKYTYEDVCRLLNWEFNEVSVNIGGYKFNEKTKTFPVFINYDKEEDLADTTKYEDRFLSANHLIAISKSGRTLASNDVQKFLNSQEEGISVQLFVRKNKDDKISKEFYYLGKMTPTQFVKEFTMPNTTKTAVEIGWHLENEIREDLYEYIISK
;
A
#
# COMPACT_ATOMS: atom_id res chain seq x y z
N MET A 1 28.13 1.47 25.53
CA MET A 1 28.88 2.54 24.81
C MET A 1 28.28 3.88 25.20
N THR A 2 29.09 4.89 25.57
CA THR A 2 28.55 6.24 25.90
C THR A 2 27.98 6.91 24.66
N ILE A 3 27.06 7.86 24.81
CA ILE A 3 26.44 8.61 23.72
C ILE A 3 27.50 9.33 22.87
N GLU A 4 28.54 9.88 23.51
CA GLU A 4 29.67 10.51 22.80
C GLU A 4 30.39 9.52 21.87
N LYS A 5 30.65 8.29 22.30
CA LYS A 5 31.26 7.26 21.44
C LYS A 5 30.35 6.87 20.25
N LYS A 6 29.02 6.82 20.46
CA LYS A 6 28.05 6.55 19.39
C LYS A 6 28.02 7.68 18.36
N LEU A 7 28.02 8.94 18.83
CA LEU A 7 28.10 10.11 17.94
C LEU A 7 29.45 10.17 17.19
N MET A 8 30.55 9.84 17.83
CA MET A 8 31.85 9.80 17.18
C MET A 8 31.91 8.73 16.08
N GLN A 9 31.31 7.57 16.28
CA GLN A 9 31.17 6.55 15.25
C GLN A 9 30.26 7.02 14.11
N GLY A 10 29.11 7.62 14.43
CA GLY A 10 28.22 8.21 13.45
C GLY A 10 28.87 9.30 12.61
N PHE A 11 29.66 10.17 13.25
CA PHE A 11 30.45 11.19 12.56
C PHE A 11 31.49 10.57 11.61
N LYS A 12 32.24 9.59 12.06
CA LYS A 12 33.24 8.90 11.23
C LYS A 12 32.58 8.21 10.01
N ASN A 13 31.43 7.54 10.21
CA ASN A 13 30.69 6.92 9.12
C ASN A 13 30.14 7.93 8.12
N SER A 14 29.54 9.02 8.60
CA SER A 14 28.87 9.99 7.74
C SER A 14 29.82 11.03 7.12
N GLN A 15 30.97 11.34 7.74
CA GLN A 15 31.81 12.46 7.34
C GLN A 15 33.24 12.06 6.91
N ILE A 16 33.73 10.86 7.29
CA ILE A 16 35.10 10.44 6.99
C ILE A 16 35.10 9.32 5.95
N ASP A 17 34.64 8.12 6.31
CA ASP A 17 34.65 6.98 5.40
C ASP A 17 33.57 5.95 5.78
N ARG A 18 32.54 5.84 4.94
CA ARG A 18 31.42 4.91 5.14
C ARG A 18 31.82 3.45 4.94
N SER A 19 32.89 3.18 4.22
CA SER A 19 33.39 1.81 4.00
C SER A 19 34.16 1.27 5.19
N GLN A 20 34.85 2.14 5.93
CA GLN A 20 35.69 1.76 7.06
C GLN A 20 35.00 1.87 8.42
N TYR A 21 34.09 2.82 8.56
CA TYR A 21 33.44 3.07 9.85
C TYR A 21 31.97 2.69 9.74
N LYS A 22 31.46 2.06 10.76
CA LYS A 22 30.06 1.65 10.89
C LYS A 22 29.40 2.48 11.98
N GLY A 23 28.30 3.09 11.66
CA GLY A 23 27.55 3.96 12.56
C GLY A 23 26.10 3.49 12.74
N ASN A 24 25.31 4.33 13.40
CA ASN A 24 23.90 4.12 13.63
C ASN A 24 23.13 5.36 13.17
N LEU A 25 22.15 5.19 12.29
CA LEU A 25 21.31 6.27 11.73
C LEU A 25 20.74 7.23 12.80
N ALA A 26 20.48 6.73 14.02
CA ALA A 26 20.02 7.57 15.13
C ALA A 26 21.07 8.59 15.61
N TYR A 27 22.36 8.36 15.34
CA TYR A 27 23.50 9.18 15.78
C TYR A 27 24.31 9.74 14.61
N GLU A 28 23.84 9.58 13.38
CA GLU A 28 24.53 10.01 12.17
C GLU A 28 23.90 11.23 11.53
N SER A 29 24.76 12.07 10.95
CA SER A 29 24.31 13.09 10.01
C SER A 29 23.95 12.45 8.68
N GLN A 30 22.81 12.84 8.11
CA GLN A 30 22.28 12.22 6.89
C GLN A 30 21.83 13.29 5.89
N PHE A 31 22.03 13.01 4.62
CA PHE A 31 21.39 13.73 3.54
C PHE A 31 19.97 13.19 3.35
N ILE A 32 18.98 14.07 3.32
CA ILE A 32 17.55 13.75 3.18
C ILE A 32 17.00 14.43 1.95
N SER A 33 16.39 13.65 1.06
CA SER A 33 15.63 14.14 -0.09
C SER A 33 14.39 13.28 -0.32
N ASN A 34 13.40 13.81 -1.02
CA ASN A 34 12.27 13.02 -1.48
C ASN A 34 12.73 12.13 -2.64
N ASP A 35 12.76 10.82 -2.43
CA ASP A 35 13.15 9.84 -3.42
C ASP A 35 12.20 8.62 -3.37
N PRO A 36 11.24 8.53 -4.31
CA PRO A 36 10.29 7.42 -4.36
C PRO A 36 10.95 6.06 -4.56
N THR A 37 12.11 6.00 -5.24
CA THR A 37 12.81 4.73 -5.50
C THR A 37 13.44 4.16 -4.24
N LYS A 38 13.84 5.03 -3.31
CA LYS A 38 14.39 4.67 -2.00
C LYS A 38 13.33 4.63 -0.89
N GLY A 39 12.08 4.99 -1.20
CA GLY A 39 11.01 5.11 -0.19
C GLY A 39 11.26 6.19 0.86
N THR A 40 12.06 7.24 0.53
CA THR A 40 12.39 8.33 1.47
C THR A 40 11.53 9.57 1.20
N LYS A 41 10.99 10.15 2.26
CA LYS A 41 10.26 11.43 2.25
C LYS A 41 10.76 12.32 3.39
N VAL A 42 10.93 13.60 3.13
CA VAL A 42 11.27 14.61 4.19
C VAL A 42 10.21 14.58 5.30
N LEU A 43 8.94 14.44 4.93
CA LEU A 43 7.80 14.32 5.85
C LEU A 43 8.02 13.21 6.89
N SER A 44 8.47 12.02 6.47
CA SER A 44 8.64 10.87 7.38
C SER A 44 9.71 11.13 8.43
N VAL A 45 10.79 11.83 8.06
CA VAL A 45 11.88 12.15 8.99
C VAL A 45 11.45 13.20 10.01
N ILE A 46 10.65 14.19 9.58
CA ILE A 46 10.06 15.20 10.48
C ILE A 46 9.07 14.52 11.44
N GLU A 47 8.19 13.66 10.92
CA GLU A 47 7.21 12.92 11.72
C GLU A 47 7.88 12.03 12.78
N SER A 48 8.93 11.31 12.39
CA SER A 48 9.75 10.51 13.32
C SER A 48 10.43 11.37 14.39
N GLY A 49 10.93 12.56 14.01
CA GLY A 49 11.51 13.54 14.95
C GLY A 49 10.49 14.00 15.99
N LEU A 50 9.28 14.35 15.55
CA LEU A 50 8.17 14.77 16.41
C LEU A 50 7.73 13.65 17.37
N LYS A 51 7.50 12.43 16.88
CA LYS A 51 7.05 11.28 17.70
C LYS A 51 7.98 11.02 18.89
N ASN A 52 9.27 11.22 18.71
CA ASN A 52 10.31 10.83 19.67
C ASN A 52 10.93 12.00 20.45
N CYS A 53 10.40 13.23 20.33
CA CYS A 53 10.95 14.39 21.03
C CYS A 53 10.32 14.63 22.40
N LYS A 54 11.04 15.40 23.23
CA LYS A 54 10.57 15.96 24.50
C LYS A 54 10.27 17.46 24.44
N GLU A 55 10.74 18.09 23.38
CA GLU A 55 10.50 19.49 23.03
C GLU A 55 10.90 19.67 21.56
N PHE A 56 10.27 20.58 20.83
CA PHE A 56 10.64 20.85 19.45
C PHE A 56 10.53 22.32 19.07
N TYR A 57 11.33 22.70 18.06
CA TYR A 57 11.37 24.04 17.50
C TYR A 57 11.34 23.96 15.99
N ILE A 58 10.46 24.74 15.36
CA ILE A 58 10.32 24.80 13.91
C ILE A 58 10.44 26.25 13.47
N SER A 59 11.36 26.52 12.52
CA SER A 59 11.52 27.82 11.90
C SER A 59 11.42 27.65 10.39
N VAL A 60 10.29 28.09 9.79
CA VAL A 60 10.02 27.93 8.36
C VAL A 60 9.38 29.20 7.80
N ALA A 61 9.76 29.55 6.57
CA ALA A 61 9.23 30.73 5.92
C ALA A 61 7.74 30.57 5.54
N PHE A 62 7.33 29.36 5.11
CA PHE A 62 5.97 29.13 4.60
C PHE A 62 5.32 27.91 5.25
N ILE A 63 4.05 28.08 5.62
CA ILE A 63 3.19 27.03 6.20
C ILE A 63 1.87 27.02 5.44
N THR A 64 1.54 25.90 4.79
CA THR A 64 0.25 25.68 4.12
C THR A 64 -0.58 24.64 4.85
N MET A 65 -1.92 24.66 4.65
CA MET A 65 -2.80 23.62 5.20
C MET A 65 -2.44 22.23 4.65
N SER A 66 -2.06 22.17 3.37
CA SER A 66 -1.64 20.92 2.72
C SER A 66 -0.32 20.36 3.29
N GLY A 67 0.59 21.23 3.75
CA GLY A 67 1.82 20.81 4.44
C GLY A 67 1.60 20.46 5.92
N LEU A 68 0.62 21.08 6.56
CA LEU A 68 0.29 20.84 7.97
C LEU A 68 -0.59 19.60 8.17
N ALA A 69 -1.55 19.36 7.28
CA ALA A 69 -2.53 18.27 7.41
C ALA A 69 -1.92 16.89 7.73
N PRO A 70 -0.85 16.44 7.05
CA PRO A 70 -0.22 15.15 7.38
C PRO A 70 0.40 15.10 8.78
N LEU A 71 0.74 16.22 9.38
CA LEU A 71 1.34 16.30 10.72
C LEU A 71 0.30 16.42 11.86
N LEU A 72 -0.97 16.67 11.55
CA LEU A 72 -1.99 16.92 12.57
C LEU A 72 -2.16 15.76 13.57
N GLN A 73 -2.04 14.53 13.12
CA GLN A 73 -2.16 13.35 14.01
C GLN A 73 -1.04 13.35 15.05
N VAL A 74 0.21 13.51 14.62
CA VAL A 74 1.35 13.52 15.55
C VAL A 74 1.32 14.73 16.48
N LEU A 75 0.92 15.92 15.98
CA LEU A 75 0.78 17.12 16.80
C LEU A 75 -0.29 16.96 17.88
N LYS A 76 -1.40 16.29 17.58
CA LYS A 76 -2.45 15.95 18.55
C LYS A 76 -1.96 14.98 19.64
N GLU A 77 -1.13 14.02 19.25
CA GLU A 77 -0.49 13.10 20.21
C GLU A 77 0.49 13.83 21.13
N LEU A 78 1.26 14.80 20.59
CA LEU A 78 2.16 15.65 21.37
C LEU A 78 1.37 16.57 22.33
N GLU A 79 0.24 17.14 21.90
CA GLU A 79 -0.64 17.91 22.76
C GLU A 79 -1.16 17.05 23.94
N ARG A 80 -1.62 15.83 23.69
CA ARG A 80 -2.09 14.90 24.73
C ARG A 80 -0.98 14.54 25.71
N ARG A 81 0.28 14.45 25.24
CA ARG A 81 1.48 14.17 26.05
C ARG A 81 2.08 15.42 26.68
N GLU A 82 1.47 16.60 26.45
CA GLU A 82 1.94 17.92 26.93
C GLU A 82 3.39 18.24 26.51
N ILE A 83 3.83 17.76 25.34
CA ILE A 83 5.16 18.03 24.81
C ILE A 83 5.19 19.46 24.22
N PRO A 84 6.04 20.36 24.75
CA PRO A 84 6.05 21.76 24.30
C PRO A 84 6.68 21.92 22.91
N GLY A 85 6.12 22.81 22.12
CA GLY A 85 6.64 23.16 20.79
C GLY A 85 6.64 24.67 20.54
N LYS A 86 7.66 25.16 19.81
CA LYS A 86 7.78 26.55 19.35
C LYS A 86 7.83 26.59 17.84
N ILE A 87 6.96 27.39 17.24
CA ILE A 87 6.89 27.53 15.78
C ILE A 87 7.07 29.00 15.42
N LEU A 88 8.10 29.29 14.62
CA LEU A 88 8.40 30.60 14.07
C LEU A 88 8.18 30.60 12.56
N THR A 89 7.37 31.51 12.07
CA THR A 89 7.15 31.73 10.64
C THR A 89 7.15 33.25 10.34
N THR A 90 6.90 33.64 9.12
CA THR A 90 6.98 35.05 8.69
C THR A 90 5.80 35.50 7.85
N ASP A 91 5.58 36.82 7.80
CA ASP A 91 4.68 37.47 6.84
C ASP A 91 5.31 37.69 5.47
N TYR A 92 6.56 37.26 5.25
CA TYR A 92 7.28 37.41 3.98
C TYR A 92 6.48 36.87 2.80
N LEU A 93 6.24 37.71 1.81
CA LEU A 93 5.44 37.43 0.60
C LEU A 93 4.01 36.93 0.87
N ASN A 94 3.55 36.90 2.13
CA ASN A 94 2.23 36.38 2.55
C ASN A 94 1.91 34.99 1.93
N PHE A 95 2.84 34.03 2.02
CA PHE A 95 2.65 32.66 1.51
C PHE A 95 2.14 31.70 2.58
N SER A 96 2.31 31.99 3.87
CA SER A 96 1.72 31.19 4.93
C SER A 96 0.20 31.35 4.95
N GLU A 97 -0.52 30.24 4.99
CA GLU A 97 -1.99 30.28 5.01
C GLU A 97 -2.53 30.64 6.39
N PRO A 98 -3.40 31.66 6.50
CA PRO A 98 -3.98 32.07 7.80
C PRO A 98 -4.71 30.93 8.52
N ARG A 99 -5.29 29.98 7.78
CA ARG A 99 -5.98 28.82 8.34
C ARG A 99 -5.01 27.83 8.99
N ALA A 100 -3.84 27.60 8.37
CA ALA A 100 -2.80 26.75 8.94
C ALA A 100 -2.23 27.39 10.22
N LEU A 101 -1.99 28.69 10.21
CA LEU A 101 -1.52 29.44 11.36
C LEU A 101 -2.53 29.41 12.53
N LYS A 102 -3.82 29.63 12.22
CA LYS A 102 -4.90 29.50 13.19
C LYS A 102 -4.92 28.08 13.80
N LYS A 103 -4.80 27.06 12.96
CA LYS A 103 -4.81 25.66 13.41
C LYS A 103 -3.68 25.36 14.39
N LEU A 104 -2.48 25.85 14.12
CA LEU A 104 -1.33 25.70 15.02
C LEU A 104 -1.53 26.46 16.34
N SER A 105 -2.13 27.66 16.31
CA SER A 105 -2.37 28.44 17.52
C SER A 105 -3.49 27.89 18.41
N GLU A 106 -4.32 26.96 17.93
CA GLU A 106 -5.36 26.28 18.70
C GLU A 106 -4.79 25.14 19.59
N LEU A 107 -3.56 24.66 19.31
CA LEU A 107 -2.90 23.57 20.07
C LEU A 107 -2.28 24.14 21.34
N LYS A 108 -2.71 23.62 22.51
CA LYS A 108 -2.36 24.16 23.84
C LYS A 108 -0.87 24.05 24.21
N ASN A 109 -0.18 23.07 23.63
CA ASN A 109 1.24 22.81 23.86
C ASN A 109 2.16 23.59 22.91
N LEU A 110 1.58 24.38 21.97
CA LEU A 110 2.35 25.14 20.98
C LEU A 110 2.34 26.63 21.27
N GLU A 111 3.51 27.23 21.11
CA GLU A 111 3.66 28.69 21.01
C GLU A 111 4.03 29.03 19.56
N VAL A 112 3.20 29.84 18.90
CA VAL A 112 3.41 30.27 17.50
C VAL A 112 3.70 31.78 17.47
N ARG A 113 4.77 32.16 16.77
CA ARG A 113 5.14 33.53 16.55
C ARG A 113 5.32 33.88 15.07
N LEU A 114 5.05 35.13 14.72
CA LEU A 114 5.20 35.66 13.37
C LEU A 114 6.31 36.73 13.35
N TYR A 115 7.33 36.50 12.50
CA TYR A 115 8.39 37.49 12.25
C TYR A 115 7.92 38.43 11.16
N GLU A 116 7.84 39.73 11.47
CA GLU A 116 7.39 40.76 10.54
C GLU A 116 8.56 41.26 9.69
N THR A 117 8.41 41.17 8.35
CA THR A 117 9.39 41.64 7.36
C THR A 117 8.99 42.94 6.69
N SER A 118 7.79 43.45 6.97
CA SER A 118 7.22 44.66 6.34
C SER A 118 8.10 45.90 6.55
N GLY A 119 8.59 46.46 5.45
CA GLY A 119 9.36 47.71 5.41
C GLY A 119 10.88 47.58 5.50
N GLN A 120 11.47 46.39 5.40
CA GLN A 120 12.93 46.22 5.51
C GLN A 120 13.56 45.45 4.33
N LYS A 121 14.89 45.66 4.12
CA LYS A 121 15.68 44.94 3.10
C LYS A 121 16.00 43.48 3.46
N GLU A 122 15.83 43.08 4.73
CA GLU A 122 16.11 41.74 5.23
C GLU A 122 14.89 40.88 5.14
N GLY A 123 14.99 39.78 4.36
CA GLY A 123 13.96 38.71 4.27
C GLY A 123 14.17 37.65 5.32
N PHE A 124 13.09 36.98 5.73
CA PHE A 124 13.14 35.75 6.55
C PHE A 124 12.92 34.54 5.65
N HIS A 125 13.90 33.63 5.58
CA HIS A 125 13.82 32.46 4.68
C HIS A 125 14.42 31.19 5.29
N THR A 126 14.36 31.06 6.63
CA THR A 126 14.86 29.89 7.35
C THR A 126 13.99 28.65 7.09
N LYS A 127 14.58 27.46 7.14
CA LYS A 127 13.91 26.18 7.10
C LYS A 127 14.66 25.19 8.00
N GLY A 128 14.24 25.17 9.25
CA GLY A 128 14.85 24.37 10.31
C GLY A 128 13.79 23.65 11.16
N TYR A 129 14.03 22.38 11.42
CA TYR A 129 13.23 21.56 12.31
C TYR A 129 14.16 20.96 13.36
N ILE A 130 13.94 21.26 14.62
CA ILE A 130 14.82 20.92 15.76
C ILE A 130 14.02 20.10 16.75
N PHE A 131 14.48 18.91 17.05
CA PHE A 131 13.85 17.97 17.98
C PHE A 131 14.81 17.66 19.13
N LYS A 132 14.43 18.07 20.32
CA LYS A 132 15.17 17.74 21.55
C LYS A 132 14.73 16.35 22.03
N LYS A 133 15.66 15.42 22.04
CA LYS A 133 15.55 14.11 22.70
C LYS A 133 16.19 14.20 24.08
N GLU A 134 16.38 13.11 24.80
CA GLU A 134 16.89 13.19 26.19
C GLU A 134 18.20 14.00 26.33
N GLU A 135 19.27 13.56 25.69
CA GLU A 135 20.58 14.23 25.72
C GLU A 135 21.02 14.77 24.36
N LEU A 136 20.22 14.55 23.32
CA LEU A 136 20.54 14.84 21.94
C LEU A 136 19.57 15.83 21.33
N TYR A 137 20.08 16.58 20.37
CA TYR A 137 19.29 17.34 19.41
C TYR A 137 19.39 16.67 18.03
N GLN A 138 18.24 16.42 17.42
CA GLN A 138 18.12 16.09 16.00
C GLN A 138 17.70 17.37 15.29
N ILE A 139 18.53 17.85 14.36
CA ILE A 139 18.35 19.11 13.66
C ILE A 139 18.24 18.79 12.18
N ILE A 140 17.21 19.27 11.50
CA ILE A 140 17.05 19.19 10.04
C ILE A 140 17.10 20.60 9.50
N ILE A 141 18.07 20.88 8.63
CA ILE A 141 18.24 22.16 7.96
C ILE A 141 18.33 21.93 6.46
N GLY A 142 17.64 22.74 5.67
CA GLY A 142 17.70 22.62 4.22
C GLY A 142 16.76 23.56 3.47
N SER A 143 16.19 23.07 2.39
CA SER A 143 15.32 23.83 1.51
C SER A 143 13.82 23.66 1.79
N SER A 144 13.40 22.70 2.63
CA SER A 144 11.99 22.30 2.78
C SER A 144 11.18 23.23 3.69
N ASN A 145 10.24 23.96 3.12
CA ASN A 145 9.15 24.61 3.86
C ASN A 145 8.09 23.60 4.31
N MET A 146 7.17 24.02 5.20
CA MET A 146 6.04 23.20 5.61
C MET A 146 4.90 23.28 4.56
N THR A 147 5.18 22.78 3.37
CA THR A 147 4.24 22.67 2.24
C THR A 147 4.22 21.23 1.73
N GLN A 148 3.08 20.79 1.21
CA GLN A 148 2.90 19.41 0.76
C GLN A 148 4.00 18.97 -0.22
N GLN A 149 4.24 19.77 -1.25
CA GLN A 149 5.21 19.45 -2.29
C GLN A 149 6.65 19.37 -1.75
N ALA A 150 7.05 20.31 -0.90
CA ALA A 150 8.41 20.30 -0.31
C ALA A 150 8.62 19.09 0.61
N LEU A 151 7.58 18.67 1.34
CA LEU A 151 7.69 17.57 2.29
C LEU A 151 7.61 16.18 1.63
N THR A 152 7.07 16.05 0.39
CA THR A 152 6.73 14.73 -0.18
C THR A 152 7.22 14.46 -1.61
N ILE A 153 7.32 15.49 -2.48
CA ILE A 153 7.57 15.29 -3.92
C ILE A 153 8.82 16.03 -4.43
N ASN A 154 8.91 17.34 -4.15
CA ASN A 154 9.98 18.16 -4.70
C ASN A 154 11.35 17.61 -4.32
N LYS A 155 12.32 17.72 -5.24
CA LYS A 155 13.72 17.42 -4.94
C LYS A 155 14.29 18.47 -4.00
N GLU A 156 14.03 18.28 -2.71
CA GLU A 156 14.51 19.13 -1.64
C GLU A 156 15.79 18.56 -1.05
N TRP A 157 16.73 19.41 -0.74
CA TRP A 157 18.00 19.04 -0.12
C TRP A 157 18.00 19.46 1.34
N ASN A 158 18.04 18.46 2.22
CA ASN A 158 18.09 18.69 3.66
C ASN A 158 19.22 17.87 4.27
N THR A 159 19.78 18.36 5.35
CA THR A 159 20.73 17.64 6.17
C THR A 159 20.14 17.42 7.56
N LYS A 160 20.09 16.16 7.98
CA LYS A 160 19.85 15.80 9.39
C LYS A 160 21.18 15.80 10.12
N ILE A 161 21.28 16.52 11.20
CA ILE A 161 22.43 16.59 12.09
C ILE A 161 22.00 16.08 13.45
N VAL A 162 22.85 15.27 14.08
CA VAL A 162 22.64 14.81 15.47
C VAL A 162 23.78 15.33 16.32
N SER A 163 23.44 16.04 17.39
CA SER A 163 24.42 16.71 18.25
C SER A 163 24.04 16.62 19.72
N LEU A 164 25.05 16.63 20.60
CA LEU A 164 24.84 16.91 22.02
C LEU A 164 24.44 18.38 22.21
N LYS A 165 23.82 18.68 23.37
CA LYS A 165 23.48 20.07 23.75
C LYS A 165 24.70 21.02 23.75
N GLN A 166 25.86 20.51 24.08
CA GLN A 166 27.12 21.25 24.13
C GLN A 166 27.84 21.32 22.78
N GLY A 167 27.34 20.62 21.74
CA GLY A 167 27.92 20.63 20.41
C GLY A 167 27.76 22.00 19.74
N GLY A 168 28.82 22.50 19.07
CA GLY A 168 28.82 23.84 18.49
C GLY A 168 27.63 24.09 17.57
N ILE A 169 27.33 23.17 16.63
CA ILE A 169 26.20 23.30 15.70
C ILE A 169 24.85 23.41 16.44
N ALA A 170 24.66 22.61 17.52
CA ALA A 170 23.40 22.68 18.29
C ALA A 170 23.30 24.02 19.02
N GLN A 171 24.41 24.52 19.57
CA GLN A 171 24.43 25.84 20.22
C GLN A 171 24.15 26.97 19.25
N ASP A 172 24.81 26.96 18.10
CA ASP A 172 24.67 28.02 17.08
C ASP A 172 23.23 28.06 16.53
N VAL A 173 22.66 26.89 16.14
CA VAL A 173 21.31 26.80 15.60
C VAL A 173 20.24 27.18 16.64
N LEU A 174 20.40 26.74 17.88
CA LEU A 174 19.49 27.12 18.98
C LEU A 174 19.66 28.59 19.36
N GLY A 175 20.88 29.11 19.32
CA GLY A 175 21.18 30.52 19.52
C GLY A 175 20.47 31.39 18.50
N GLU A 176 20.67 31.12 17.22
CA GLU A 176 20.01 31.83 16.11
C GLU A 176 18.46 31.71 16.19
N PHE A 177 17.93 30.52 16.49
CA PHE A 177 16.50 30.37 16.73
C PHE A 177 16.00 31.27 17.86
N ASN A 178 16.71 31.31 19.01
CA ASN A 178 16.32 32.13 20.16
C ASN A 178 16.46 33.63 19.88
N ASP A 179 17.45 34.06 19.13
CA ASP A 179 17.64 35.45 18.73
C ASP A 179 16.49 35.91 17.83
N LEU A 180 16.11 35.09 16.82
CA LEU A 180 14.95 35.35 15.98
C LEU A 180 13.64 35.31 16.78
N TRP A 181 13.52 34.36 17.69
CA TRP A 181 12.33 34.18 18.55
C TRP A 181 12.09 35.38 19.48
N ASN A 182 13.16 35.95 20.02
CA ASN A 182 13.10 37.08 20.97
C ASN A 182 13.30 38.44 20.29
N SER A 183 13.43 38.45 18.97
CA SER A 183 13.58 39.69 18.20
C SER A 183 12.39 40.63 18.43
N SER A 184 12.65 41.93 18.44
CA SER A 184 11.59 42.98 18.47
C SER A 184 10.64 42.90 17.28
N LYS A 185 11.07 42.25 16.17
CA LYS A 185 10.27 42.04 14.97
C LYS A 185 9.33 40.80 15.09
N THR A 186 9.50 39.96 16.12
CA THR A 186 8.74 38.74 16.30
C THR A 186 7.59 38.96 17.28
N LYS A 187 6.39 38.75 16.79
CA LYS A 187 5.16 38.91 17.56
C LYS A 187 4.51 37.57 17.88
N TYR A 188 3.91 37.46 19.07
CA TYR A 188 2.99 36.36 19.36
C TYR A 188 1.83 36.37 18.36
N LEU A 189 1.47 35.20 17.88
CA LEU A 189 0.32 35.02 16.98
C LEU A 189 -0.99 35.09 17.79
N THR A 190 -1.34 36.30 18.25
CA THR A 190 -2.63 36.54 18.88
C THR A 190 -3.76 36.56 17.86
N GLN A 191 -5.00 36.47 18.31
CA GLN A 191 -6.18 36.55 17.44
C GLN A 191 -6.17 37.87 16.62
N GLU A 192 -5.75 38.97 17.21
CA GLU A 192 -5.66 40.27 16.55
C GLU A 192 -4.59 40.26 15.44
N VAL A 193 -3.39 39.75 15.73
CA VAL A 193 -2.30 39.62 14.73
C VAL A 193 -2.72 38.70 13.58
N LEU A 194 -3.40 37.62 13.88
CA LEU A 194 -3.89 36.66 12.88
C LEU A 194 -4.95 37.31 11.96
N GLU A 195 -5.90 38.08 12.50
CA GLU A 195 -6.92 38.74 11.69
C GLU A 195 -6.30 39.85 10.81
N GLN A 196 -5.34 40.65 11.32
CA GLN A 196 -4.59 41.60 10.51
C GLN A 196 -3.81 40.94 9.37
N TYR A 197 -3.16 39.80 9.66
CA TYR A 197 -2.44 39.00 8.66
C TYR A 197 -3.40 38.47 7.60
N LYS A 198 -4.56 37.92 7.99
CA LYS A 198 -5.59 37.39 7.12
C LYS A 198 -6.12 38.43 6.13
N LEU A 199 -6.35 39.65 6.59
CA LEU A 199 -6.78 40.77 5.72
C LEU A 199 -5.71 41.05 4.64
N ARG A 200 -4.44 41.16 5.05
CA ARG A 200 -3.32 41.35 4.10
C ARG A 200 -3.21 40.21 3.09
N TYR A 201 -3.33 38.96 3.55
CA TYR A 201 -3.29 37.76 2.72
C TYR A 201 -4.42 37.78 1.67
N GLN A 202 -5.65 38.10 2.04
CA GLN A 202 -6.81 38.19 1.14
C GLN A 202 -6.60 39.22 0.04
N VAL A 203 -6.14 40.42 0.35
CA VAL A 203 -5.85 41.47 -0.63
C VAL A 203 -4.83 40.99 -1.68
N ILE A 204 -3.77 40.32 -1.24
CA ILE A 204 -2.73 39.81 -2.16
C ILE A 204 -3.26 38.68 -3.02
N GLN A 205 -4.10 37.78 -2.46
CA GLN A 205 -4.71 36.67 -3.25
C GLN A 205 -5.68 37.24 -4.30
N GLU A 206 -6.46 38.26 -3.98
CA GLU A 206 -7.33 38.94 -4.94
C GLU A 206 -6.53 39.61 -6.05
N GLN A 207 -5.41 40.27 -5.73
CA GLN A 207 -4.51 40.84 -6.72
C GLN A 207 -3.90 39.78 -7.64
N LYS A 208 -3.46 38.65 -7.09
CA LYS A 208 -2.95 37.50 -7.88
C LYS A 208 -4.04 36.93 -8.82
N LYS A 209 -5.27 36.76 -8.32
CA LYS A 209 -6.43 36.32 -9.15
C LYS A 209 -6.75 37.31 -10.27
N SER A 210 -6.71 38.61 -9.98
CA SER A 210 -6.92 39.69 -10.97
C SER A 210 -5.84 39.68 -12.06
N ILE A 211 -4.57 39.52 -11.69
CA ILE A 211 -3.45 39.42 -12.65
C ILE A 211 -3.57 38.14 -13.49
N ALA A 212 -3.94 37.00 -12.90
CA ALA A 212 -4.14 35.75 -13.62
C ALA A 212 -5.33 35.85 -14.60
N SER A 213 -6.42 36.55 -14.23
CA SER A 213 -7.59 36.75 -15.08
C SER A 213 -7.38 37.78 -16.19
N SER A 214 -6.45 38.73 -16.03
CA SER A 214 -6.07 39.73 -17.04
C SER A 214 -5.08 39.22 -18.10
N ARG A 215 -4.48 38.02 -17.91
CA ARG A 215 -3.76 37.34 -18.98
C ARG A 215 -4.81 36.78 -19.94
N ILE A 216 -4.92 37.40 -21.13
CA ILE A 216 -5.69 36.84 -22.27
C ILE A 216 -5.27 35.38 -22.44
N PRO A 217 -6.19 34.42 -22.36
CA PRO A 217 -5.84 33.02 -22.58
C PRO A 217 -5.27 32.92 -24.00
N ASP A 218 -4.01 32.53 -24.11
CA ASP A 218 -3.44 32.19 -25.41
C ASP A 218 -4.30 31.06 -25.98
N LEU A 219 -5.00 31.33 -27.09
CA LEU A 219 -5.92 30.40 -27.78
C LEU A 219 -5.24 29.07 -28.18
N MET A 220 -3.92 28.98 -28.07
CA MET A 220 -3.12 27.76 -28.22
C MET A 220 -2.98 26.90 -26.97
N ALA A 221 -3.33 27.39 -25.76
CA ALA A 221 -3.09 26.72 -24.48
C ALA A 221 -4.19 25.69 -24.09
N TYR A 222 -5.27 25.60 -24.84
CA TYR A 222 -6.38 24.70 -24.53
C TYR A 222 -6.55 23.53 -25.52
N ARG A 223 -5.49 22.86 -25.92
CA ARG A 223 -5.63 21.48 -26.40
C ARG A 223 -5.58 20.57 -25.18
N LEU A 224 -6.76 20.09 -24.74
CA LEU A 224 -6.86 18.98 -23.82
C LEU A 224 -6.05 17.79 -24.37
N GLU A 225 -4.98 17.43 -23.68
CA GLU A 225 -4.13 16.28 -24.03
C GLU A 225 -4.50 15.09 -23.15
N PRO A 226 -4.46 13.86 -23.69
CA PRO A 226 -4.71 12.66 -22.90
C PRO A 226 -3.59 12.45 -21.89
N ASN A 227 -3.95 12.02 -20.66
CA ASN A 227 -2.99 11.62 -19.62
C ASN A 227 -2.36 10.23 -19.92
N SER A 228 -1.40 9.80 -19.09
CA SER A 228 -0.68 8.53 -19.24
C SER A 228 -1.63 7.33 -19.38
N MET A 229 -2.61 7.19 -18.50
CA MET A 229 -3.62 6.13 -18.53
C MET A 229 -4.40 6.14 -19.86
N GLN A 230 -4.82 7.31 -20.30
CA GLN A 230 -5.62 7.46 -21.53
C GLN A 230 -4.81 7.12 -22.77
N ILE A 231 -3.51 7.44 -22.79
CA ILE A 231 -2.59 7.07 -23.89
C ILE A 231 -2.45 5.54 -23.98
N HIS A 232 -2.18 4.87 -22.87
CA HIS A 232 -2.07 3.41 -22.82
C HIS A 232 -3.37 2.72 -23.21
N PHE A 233 -4.49 3.18 -22.68
CA PHE A 233 -5.82 2.68 -23.04
C PHE A 233 -6.10 2.80 -24.55
N ILE A 234 -5.86 3.97 -25.16
CA ILE A 234 -6.08 4.21 -26.59
C ILE A 234 -5.27 3.27 -27.45
N LYS A 235 -3.97 3.09 -27.11
CA LYS A 235 -3.06 2.20 -27.84
C LYS A 235 -3.52 0.73 -27.80
N ASN A 236 -3.92 0.26 -26.61
CA ASN A 236 -4.41 -1.11 -26.47
C ASN A 236 -5.74 -1.32 -27.22
N LEU A 237 -6.64 -0.32 -27.17
CA LEU A 237 -7.91 -0.36 -27.89
C LEU A 237 -7.72 -0.41 -29.42
N GLU A 238 -6.76 0.36 -29.95
CA GLU A 238 -6.39 0.32 -31.36
C GLU A 238 -5.88 -1.07 -31.76
N GLN A 239 -5.03 -1.68 -30.95
CA GLN A 239 -4.52 -3.02 -31.18
C GLN A 239 -5.62 -4.09 -31.16
N LEU A 240 -6.59 -3.98 -30.23
CA LEU A 240 -7.76 -4.86 -30.15
C LEU A 240 -8.59 -4.80 -31.45
N ILE A 241 -8.87 -3.60 -31.96
CA ILE A 241 -9.61 -3.42 -33.22
C ILE A 241 -8.83 -3.97 -34.43
N MET A 242 -7.50 -3.80 -34.45
CA MET A 242 -6.64 -4.40 -35.50
C MET A 242 -6.73 -5.93 -35.53
N ASN A 243 -6.98 -6.54 -34.37
CA ASN A 243 -7.18 -7.99 -34.21
C ASN A 243 -8.62 -8.43 -34.52
N ALA A 244 -9.43 -7.56 -35.14
CA ALA A 244 -10.83 -7.80 -35.53
C ALA A 244 -11.76 -8.12 -34.35
N GLN A 245 -11.46 -7.61 -33.16
CA GLN A 245 -12.31 -7.68 -31.96
C GLN A 245 -13.14 -6.40 -31.87
N ASP A 246 -14.41 -6.54 -31.53
CA ASP A 246 -15.39 -5.44 -31.52
C ASP A 246 -15.94 -5.12 -30.12
N LYS A 247 -15.50 -5.84 -29.08
CA LYS A 247 -15.90 -5.62 -27.69
C LYS A 247 -14.68 -5.38 -26.80
N ALA A 248 -14.78 -4.40 -25.92
CA ALA A 248 -13.71 -3.97 -25.03
C ALA A 248 -14.23 -3.54 -23.67
N LEU A 249 -13.47 -3.79 -22.60
CA LEU A 249 -13.76 -3.36 -21.22
C LEU A 249 -12.60 -2.53 -20.66
N LEU A 250 -12.91 -1.31 -20.21
CA LEU A 250 -12.02 -0.44 -19.46
C LEU A 250 -12.37 -0.52 -17.97
N ILE A 251 -11.46 -1.01 -17.15
CA ILE A 251 -11.57 -1.00 -15.69
C ILE A 251 -10.68 0.13 -15.16
N SER A 252 -11.27 1.14 -14.53
CA SER A 252 -10.49 2.29 -14.08
C SER A 252 -11.08 2.91 -12.83
N ALA A 253 -10.21 3.17 -11.85
CA ALA A 253 -10.60 3.78 -10.57
C ALA A 253 -11.46 5.04 -10.76
N THR A 254 -12.32 5.33 -9.80
CA THR A 254 -13.14 6.55 -9.81
C THR A 254 -12.22 7.78 -9.77
N GLY A 255 -12.50 8.76 -10.63
CA GLY A 255 -11.72 10.02 -10.68
C GLY A 255 -10.59 10.06 -11.72
N THR A 256 -10.23 8.97 -12.36
CA THR A 256 -9.12 8.89 -13.34
C THR A 256 -9.45 9.49 -14.72
N GLY A 257 -10.71 9.87 -14.97
CA GLY A 257 -11.13 10.49 -16.24
C GLY A 257 -11.60 9.51 -17.31
N LYS A 258 -12.31 8.43 -16.97
CA LYS A 258 -12.90 7.43 -17.89
C LYS A 258 -13.67 8.06 -19.07
N THR A 259 -14.52 9.04 -18.80
CA THR A 259 -15.33 9.72 -19.84
C THR A 259 -14.45 10.46 -20.85
N TYR A 260 -13.36 11.10 -20.37
CA TYR A 260 -12.39 11.73 -21.27
C TYR A 260 -11.58 10.68 -22.03
N ALA A 261 -11.22 9.54 -21.39
CA ALA A 261 -10.54 8.44 -22.06
C ALA A 261 -11.34 7.93 -23.26
N SER A 262 -12.65 7.70 -23.09
CA SER A 262 -13.52 7.30 -24.19
C SER A 262 -13.62 8.39 -25.27
N ALA A 263 -13.73 9.68 -24.90
CA ALA A 263 -13.80 10.77 -25.88
C ALA A 263 -12.51 10.87 -26.72
N PHE A 264 -11.32 10.79 -26.08
CA PHE A 264 -10.03 10.77 -26.79
C PHE A 264 -9.88 9.55 -27.69
N ALA A 265 -10.34 8.37 -27.23
CA ALA A 265 -10.33 7.15 -28.05
C ALA A 265 -11.21 7.30 -29.30
N MET A 266 -12.44 7.82 -29.16
CA MET A 266 -13.33 8.06 -30.32
C MET A 266 -12.71 9.08 -31.29
N ARG A 267 -12.05 10.10 -30.80
CA ARG A 267 -11.31 11.07 -31.61
C ARG A 267 -10.13 10.44 -32.37
N HIS A 268 -9.33 9.62 -31.70
CA HIS A 268 -8.18 8.94 -32.30
C HIS A 268 -8.59 7.95 -33.38
N LEU A 269 -9.63 7.13 -33.11
CA LEU A 269 -10.17 6.13 -34.01
C LEU A 269 -11.04 6.75 -35.12
N ASN A 270 -11.26 8.07 -35.09
CA ASN A 270 -12.04 8.83 -36.09
C ASN A 270 -13.46 8.30 -36.31
N PHE A 271 -14.11 7.78 -35.28
CA PHE A 271 -15.50 7.35 -35.36
C PHE A 271 -16.45 8.56 -35.58
N LYS A 272 -17.43 8.41 -36.45
CA LYS A 272 -18.33 9.50 -36.87
C LYS A 272 -19.65 9.50 -36.12
N ARG A 273 -20.16 8.32 -35.78
CA ARG A 273 -21.43 8.16 -35.08
C ARG A 273 -21.23 7.36 -33.82
N VAL A 274 -21.44 8.00 -32.68
CA VAL A 274 -21.17 7.41 -31.35
C VAL A 274 -22.40 7.51 -30.48
N LEU A 275 -22.73 6.42 -29.81
CA LEU A 275 -23.76 6.34 -28.79
C LEU A 275 -23.12 6.17 -27.43
N PHE A 276 -23.39 7.08 -26.48
CA PHE A 276 -22.97 7.01 -25.10
C PHE A 276 -24.15 6.70 -24.18
N LEU A 277 -24.13 5.54 -23.56
CA LEU A 277 -25.22 5.02 -22.73
C LEU A 277 -24.94 5.16 -21.26
N VAL A 278 -25.90 5.68 -20.51
CA VAL A 278 -25.88 5.81 -19.07
C VAL A 278 -27.23 5.40 -18.46
N HIS A 279 -27.25 5.13 -17.18
CA HIS A 279 -28.50 4.81 -16.48
C HIS A 279 -29.23 6.03 -15.92
N ARG A 280 -28.60 7.21 -15.84
CA ARG A 280 -29.20 8.46 -15.31
C ARG A 280 -29.02 9.66 -16.24
N ASN A 281 -30.07 10.53 -16.33
CA ASN A 281 -30.05 11.72 -17.15
C ASN A 281 -28.91 12.69 -16.90
N GLN A 282 -28.53 12.85 -15.62
CA GLN A 282 -27.44 13.75 -15.23
C GLN A 282 -26.09 13.31 -15.82
N LEU A 283 -25.82 12.01 -15.82
CA LEU A 283 -24.58 11.48 -16.40
C LEU A 283 -24.52 11.69 -17.92
N ALA A 284 -25.66 11.57 -18.62
CA ALA A 284 -25.73 11.88 -20.04
C ALA A 284 -25.35 13.34 -20.35
N LYS A 285 -25.87 14.28 -19.57
CA LYS A 285 -25.52 15.71 -19.67
C LYS A 285 -24.06 15.98 -19.39
N GLN A 286 -23.50 15.39 -18.32
CA GLN A 286 -22.07 15.52 -17.96
C GLN A 286 -21.16 14.93 -19.04
N ALA A 287 -21.48 13.75 -19.56
CA ALA A 287 -20.72 13.13 -20.64
C ALA A 287 -20.75 14.01 -21.91
N LYS A 288 -21.93 14.55 -22.29
CA LYS A 288 -22.06 15.50 -23.40
C LYS A 288 -21.11 16.70 -23.22
N VAL A 289 -21.07 17.32 -22.03
CA VAL A 289 -20.14 18.44 -21.72
C VAL A 289 -18.68 18.00 -21.81
N SER A 290 -18.32 16.81 -21.32
CA SER A 290 -16.93 16.31 -21.39
C SER A 290 -16.50 16.10 -22.84
N TYR A 291 -17.35 15.52 -23.66
CA TYR A 291 -17.11 15.30 -25.11
C TYR A 291 -17.01 16.62 -25.88
N SER A 292 -17.86 17.60 -25.56
CA SER A 292 -17.79 18.91 -26.24
C SER A 292 -16.46 19.63 -25.97
N LYS A 293 -15.84 19.42 -24.83
CA LYS A 293 -14.49 19.96 -24.52
C LYS A 293 -13.39 19.29 -25.38
N VAL A 294 -13.56 18.01 -25.78
CA VAL A 294 -12.55 17.26 -26.56
C VAL A 294 -12.72 17.51 -28.08
N PHE A 295 -13.96 17.62 -28.57
CA PHE A 295 -14.24 17.70 -29.99
C PHE A 295 -14.60 19.12 -30.47
N ALA A 296 -14.97 20.03 -29.56
CA ALA A 296 -15.49 21.34 -29.85
C ALA A 296 -16.65 21.27 -30.90
N ASP A 297 -16.63 22.07 -31.94
CA ASP A 297 -17.67 22.12 -32.98
C ASP A 297 -17.46 21.12 -34.13
N LYS A 298 -16.58 20.15 -33.98
CA LYS A 298 -16.27 19.17 -35.05
C LYS A 298 -17.33 18.10 -35.25
N VAL A 299 -18.22 17.91 -34.28
CA VAL A 299 -19.33 16.95 -34.28
C VAL A 299 -20.55 17.58 -33.63
N THR A 300 -21.74 17.07 -33.98
CA THR A 300 -23.00 17.49 -33.38
C THR A 300 -23.39 16.59 -32.19
N TYR A 301 -23.95 17.16 -31.12
CA TYR A 301 -24.27 16.46 -29.89
C TYR A 301 -25.75 16.42 -29.59
N GLY A 302 -26.32 15.22 -29.45
CA GLY A 302 -27.71 15.00 -29.09
C GLY A 302 -27.89 14.45 -27.68
N LEU A 303 -28.95 14.84 -27.00
CA LEU A 303 -29.40 14.29 -25.76
C LEU A 303 -30.71 13.52 -25.94
N VAL A 304 -30.74 12.25 -25.46
CA VAL A 304 -31.93 11.39 -25.52
C VAL A 304 -32.26 10.89 -24.12
N ASP A 305 -33.16 11.60 -23.45
CA ASP A 305 -33.61 11.29 -22.10
C ASP A 305 -35.15 11.43 -22.00
N GLY A 306 -35.69 11.42 -20.77
CA GLY A 306 -37.13 11.63 -20.55
C GLY A 306 -37.67 12.88 -21.18
N ASN A 307 -36.90 13.95 -21.27
CA ASN A 307 -37.32 15.30 -21.70
C ASN A 307 -36.81 15.69 -23.08
N HIS A 308 -35.70 15.11 -23.56
CA HIS A 308 -35.02 15.45 -24.80
C HIS A 308 -35.05 14.27 -25.78
N LYS A 309 -35.25 14.54 -27.09
CA LYS A 309 -35.43 13.56 -28.16
C LYS A 309 -34.60 13.93 -29.39
N GLU A 310 -33.31 14.24 -29.21
CA GLU A 310 -32.40 14.70 -30.28
C GLU A 310 -31.71 13.48 -30.95
N PHE A 311 -32.40 12.79 -31.84
CA PHE A 311 -31.97 11.53 -32.46
C PHE A 311 -31.10 11.71 -33.73
N ASP A 312 -31.01 12.89 -34.30
CA ASP A 312 -30.44 13.21 -35.62
C ASP A 312 -28.99 13.75 -35.52
N LYS A 313 -28.33 13.59 -34.39
CA LYS A 313 -26.98 14.09 -34.12
C LYS A 313 -25.91 13.00 -34.31
N ASP A 314 -24.65 13.42 -34.52
CA ASP A 314 -23.54 12.51 -34.72
C ASP A 314 -23.21 11.72 -33.43
N TYR A 315 -23.15 12.44 -32.29
CA TYR A 315 -22.87 11.85 -30.98
C TYR A 315 -24.10 11.98 -30.11
N ILE A 316 -24.68 10.85 -29.73
CA ILE A 316 -25.90 10.77 -28.93
C ILE A 316 -25.58 10.29 -27.51
N PHE A 317 -25.99 11.07 -26.53
CA PHE A 317 -25.90 10.74 -25.12
C PHE A 317 -27.28 10.34 -24.60
N ALA A 318 -27.46 9.09 -24.23
CA ALA A 318 -28.80 8.57 -23.98
C ALA A 318 -28.88 7.81 -22.65
N THR A 319 -30.06 7.86 -22.03
CA THR A 319 -30.39 6.90 -20.98
C THR A 319 -30.85 5.59 -21.62
N VAL A 320 -30.40 4.49 -21.01
CA VAL A 320 -30.69 3.11 -21.44
C VAL A 320 -32.20 2.88 -21.59
N GLN A 321 -33.01 3.38 -20.65
CA GLN A 321 -34.46 3.21 -20.68
C GLN A 321 -35.09 3.91 -21.87
N THR A 322 -34.74 5.17 -22.12
CA THR A 322 -35.31 5.96 -23.21
C THR A 322 -34.88 5.43 -24.58
N LEU A 323 -33.59 5.05 -24.71
CA LEU A 323 -33.10 4.47 -25.98
C LEU A 323 -33.73 3.11 -26.25
N GLY A 324 -33.81 2.23 -25.22
CA GLY A 324 -34.40 0.89 -25.37
C GLY A 324 -35.86 0.88 -25.86
N GLN A 325 -36.61 1.97 -25.64
CA GLN A 325 -37.98 2.18 -26.17
C GLN A 325 -37.98 2.72 -27.60
N ASN A 326 -36.85 3.21 -28.09
CA ASN A 326 -36.76 3.91 -29.39
C ASN A 326 -35.73 3.25 -30.34
N LEU A 327 -35.36 2.00 -30.16
CA LEU A 327 -34.34 1.29 -30.98
C LEU A 327 -34.64 1.32 -32.48
N GLN A 328 -35.90 1.11 -32.85
CA GLN A 328 -36.31 1.03 -34.24
C GLN A 328 -36.14 2.33 -35.04
N ARG A 329 -35.79 3.44 -34.40
CA ARG A 329 -35.42 4.69 -35.07
C ARG A 329 -34.10 4.66 -35.77
N PHE A 330 -33.25 3.67 -35.45
CA PHE A 330 -31.91 3.51 -35.95
C PHE A 330 -31.75 2.17 -36.67
N SER A 331 -30.96 2.12 -37.73
CA SER A 331 -30.53 0.85 -38.28
C SER A 331 -29.57 0.13 -37.31
N PRO A 332 -29.48 -1.21 -37.30
CA PRO A 332 -28.55 -1.94 -36.47
C PRO A 332 -27.08 -1.50 -36.60
N THR A 333 -26.68 -1.01 -37.77
CA THR A 333 -25.32 -0.53 -38.08
C THR A 333 -25.17 0.99 -38.03
N HIS A 334 -26.11 1.70 -37.39
CA HIS A 334 -26.12 3.17 -37.39
C HIS A 334 -24.92 3.78 -36.68
N PHE A 335 -24.47 3.19 -35.54
CA PHE A 335 -23.37 3.70 -34.73
C PHE A 335 -22.07 2.98 -35.06
N ASP A 336 -20.95 3.73 -35.17
CA ASP A 336 -19.60 3.16 -35.27
C ASP A 336 -19.17 2.59 -33.94
N ALA A 337 -19.50 3.30 -32.83
CA ALA A 337 -19.18 2.85 -31.48
C ALA A 337 -20.33 3.07 -30.49
N ILE A 338 -20.46 2.16 -29.55
CA ILE A 338 -21.39 2.27 -28.43
C ILE A 338 -20.59 2.16 -27.13
N ILE A 339 -20.74 3.15 -26.25
CA ILE A 339 -20.06 3.23 -24.97
C ILE A 339 -21.06 2.98 -23.85
N TYR A 340 -20.78 2.01 -23.00
CA TYR A 340 -21.59 1.63 -21.84
C TYR A 340 -20.88 2.12 -20.60
N ASP A 341 -21.32 3.26 -20.05
CA ASP A 341 -20.76 3.78 -18.78
C ASP A 341 -21.42 3.07 -17.59
N GLU A 342 -20.64 2.86 -16.52
CA GLU A 342 -20.98 1.99 -15.40
C GLU A 342 -21.44 0.59 -15.87
N ALA A 343 -20.62 -0.02 -16.70
CA ALA A 343 -20.91 -1.25 -17.43
C ALA A 343 -21.26 -2.45 -16.53
N HIS A 344 -21.01 -2.40 -15.23
CA HIS A 344 -21.49 -3.40 -14.27
C HIS A 344 -23.03 -3.48 -14.18
N HIS A 345 -23.75 -2.47 -14.70
CA HIS A 345 -25.20 -2.52 -14.89
C HIS A 345 -25.61 -3.10 -16.25
N ALA A 346 -24.66 -3.37 -17.15
CA ALA A 346 -24.96 -3.82 -18.52
C ALA A 346 -25.67 -5.20 -18.58
N SER A 347 -25.64 -5.96 -17.51
CA SER A 347 -26.37 -7.22 -17.36
C SER A 347 -27.90 -7.09 -17.30
N ALA A 348 -28.44 -5.87 -17.07
CA ALA A 348 -29.87 -5.63 -17.03
C ALA A 348 -30.53 -5.88 -18.40
N THR A 349 -31.75 -6.41 -18.38
CA THR A 349 -32.52 -6.82 -19.60
C THR A 349 -32.54 -5.77 -20.72
N MET A 350 -32.58 -4.50 -20.35
CA MET A 350 -32.67 -3.42 -21.35
C MET A 350 -31.31 -3.17 -22.03
N HIS A 351 -30.19 -3.27 -21.32
CA HIS A 351 -28.86 -3.17 -21.92
C HIS A 351 -28.61 -4.30 -22.89
N ARG A 352 -28.95 -5.55 -22.54
CA ARG A 352 -28.85 -6.69 -23.46
C ARG A 352 -29.65 -6.49 -24.71
N LYS A 353 -30.91 -6.03 -24.60
CA LYS A 353 -31.74 -5.70 -25.74
C LYS A 353 -31.07 -4.68 -26.68
N ILE A 354 -30.35 -3.70 -26.15
CA ILE A 354 -29.60 -2.72 -26.92
C ILE A 354 -28.39 -3.37 -27.60
N MET A 355 -27.60 -4.16 -26.84
CA MET A 355 -26.42 -4.88 -27.35
C MET A 355 -26.78 -5.87 -28.46
N ASP A 356 -27.88 -6.60 -28.33
CA ASP A 356 -28.34 -7.58 -29.32
C ASP A 356 -28.85 -6.91 -30.59
N TYR A 357 -29.44 -5.71 -30.48
CA TYR A 357 -30.00 -4.96 -31.63
C TYR A 357 -28.89 -4.33 -32.46
N PHE A 358 -27.94 -3.62 -31.87
CA PHE A 358 -26.89 -2.90 -32.61
C PHE A 358 -25.68 -3.78 -32.94
N LYS A 359 -25.07 -3.47 -34.09
CA LYS A 359 -23.83 -4.10 -34.58
C LYS A 359 -22.79 -3.01 -34.87
N PRO A 360 -22.22 -2.36 -33.82
CA PRO A 360 -21.20 -1.34 -33.98
C PRO A 360 -19.87 -1.96 -34.35
N LYS A 361 -18.89 -1.15 -34.78
CA LYS A 361 -17.47 -1.56 -34.91
C LYS A 361 -16.77 -1.72 -33.55
N LEU A 362 -17.32 -1.07 -32.52
CA LEU A 362 -16.79 -1.16 -31.15
C LEU A 362 -17.93 -1.01 -30.13
N SER A 363 -18.03 -1.98 -29.22
CA SER A 363 -18.78 -1.91 -27.96
C SER A 363 -17.81 -1.74 -26.81
N LEU A 364 -17.75 -0.56 -26.19
CA LEU A 364 -16.86 -0.25 -25.09
C LEU A 364 -17.59 -0.17 -23.76
N GLY A 365 -17.32 -1.12 -22.85
CA GLY A 365 -17.73 -1.04 -21.45
C GLY A 365 -16.72 -0.25 -20.61
N MET A 366 -17.19 0.59 -19.70
CA MET A 366 -16.36 1.30 -18.74
C MET A 366 -16.92 1.11 -17.33
N THR A 367 -16.08 0.72 -16.39
CA THR A 367 -16.48 0.59 -14.98
C THR A 367 -15.31 0.84 -14.03
N ALA A 368 -15.60 1.27 -12.80
CA ALA A 368 -14.61 1.29 -11.71
C ALA A 368 -14.65 -0.01 -10.90
N THR A 369 -15.72 -0.77 -10.97
CA THR A 369 -16.00 -1.92 -10.10
C THR A 369 -16.67 -3.04 -10.87
N PRO A 370 -15.90 -3.86 -11.56
CA PRO A 370 -16.44 -5.01 -12.30
C PRO A 370 -17.04 -6.08 -11.38
N ASP A 371 -16.67 -6.09 -10.09
CA ASP A 371 -16.96 -7.16 -9.14
C ASP A 371 -18.33 -7.06 -8.43
N LYS A 372 -19.16 -6.06 -8.77
CA LYS A 372 -20.57 -6.02 -8.35
C LYS A 372 -21.40 -7.01 -9.18
N ARG A 373 -21.32 -8.29 -8.81
CA ARG A 373 -21.98 -9.38 -9.54
C ARG A 373 -23.33 -9.70 -8.92
N ASP A 374 -24.34 -9.77 -9.75
CA ASP A 374 -25.47 -10.65 -9.49
C ASP A 374 -24.97 -12.10 -9.70
N MET A 375 -24.96 -12.94 -8.66
CA MET A 375 -24.41 -14.31 -8.69
C MET A 375 -25.13 -15.27 -9.69
N ARG A 376 -25.96 -14.75 -10.58
CA ARG A 376 -26.56 -15.48 -11.67
C ARG A 376 -25.63 -15.49 -12.86
N LYS A 377 -25.15 -16.68 -13.26
CA LYS A 377 -24.22 -16.93 -14.37
C LYS A 377 -24.56 -16.21 -15.70
N GLU A 378 -25.80 -15.76 -15.87
CA GLU A 378 -26.26 -15.09 -17.09
C GLU A 378 -25.88 -13.60 -17.19
N ASN A 379 -25.24 -13.01 -16.19
CA ASN A 379 -25.07 -11.57 -16.06
C ASN A 379 -23.63 -11.12 -15.81
N ASP A 380 -22.63 -11.88 -16.26
CA ASP A 380 -21.25 -11.51 -16.07
C ASP A 380 -20.82 -10.41 -17.06
N ILE A 381 -20.35 -9.28 -16.52
CA ILE A 381 -19.83 -8.17 -17.31
C ILE A 381 -18.65 -8.59 -18.21
N TYR A 382 -17.79 -9.48 -17.73
CA TYR A 382 -16.65 -9.94 -18.51
C TYR A 382 -17.10 -10.73 -19.76
N GLU A 383 -18.09 -11.62 -19.60
CA GLU A 383 -18.68 -12.37 -20.71
C GLU A 383 -19.37 -11.46 -21.73
N LEU A 384 -20.07 -10.40 -21.27
CA LEU A 384 -20.73 -9.43 -22.17
C LEU A 384 -19.73 -8.71 -23.08
N PHE A 385 -18.50 -8.49 -22.62
CA PHE A 385 -17.44 -7.84 -23.39
C PHE A 385 -16.35 -8.83 -23.84
N ASP A 386 -16.71 -10.12 -24.03
CA ASP A 386 -15.88 -11.21 -24.55
C ASP A 386 -14.53 -11.35 -23.80
N HIS A 387 -14.50 -11.01 -22.49
CA HIS A 387 -13.32 -11.02 -21.62
C HIS A 387 -12.16 -10.11 -22.09
N ASN A 388 -12.43 -9.16 -23.00
CA ASN A 388 -11.42 -8.26 -23.56
C ASN A 388 -11.18 -7.05 -22.64
N ILE A 389 -10.35 -7.20 -21.61
CA ILE A 389 -9.91 -6.08 -20.77
C ILE A 389 -8.80 -5.32 -21.50
N VAL A 390 -9.12 -4.12 -21.99
CA VAL A 390 -8.17 -3.29 -22.77
C VAL A 390 -7.17 -2.58 -21.86
N TYR A 391 -7.64 -2.16 -20.69
CA TYR A 391 -6.80 -1.53 -19.68
C TYR A 391 -7.46 -1.60 -18.31
N GLU A 392 -6.63 -1.82 -17.28
CA GLU A 392 -7.04 -1.80 -15.89
C GLU A 392 -6.10 -0.90 -15.10
N ILE A 393 -6.64 0.09 -14.38
CA ILE A 393 -5.89 0.92 -13.44
C ILE A 393 -6.65 1.04 -12.13
N ARG A 394 -6.02 0.60 -11.05
CA ARG A 394 -6.58 0.63 -9.70
C ARG A 394 -6.12 1.85 -8.92
N LEU A 395 -6.67 2.05 -7.70
CA LEU A 395 -6.44 3.23 -6.87
C LEU A 395 -4.94 3.54 -6.67
N GLN A 396 -4.15 2.54 -6.31
CA GLN A 396 -2.71 2.72 -5.99
C GLN A 396 -1.90 3.16 -7.21
N GLU A 397 -2.17 2.57 -8.37
CA GLU A 397 -1.53 2.94 -9.63
C GLU A 397 -1.95 4.33 -10.08
N ALA A 398 -3.24 4.65 -9.97
CA ALA A 398 -3.76 5.98 -10.28
C ALA A 398 -3.15 7.08 -9.38
N MET A 399 -2.85 6.75 -8.12
CA MET A 399 -2.11 7.65 -7.24
C MET A 399 -0.63 7.80 -7.63
N LYS A 400 0.04 6.70 -8.02
CA LYS A 400 1.44 6.76 -8.49
C LYS A 400 1.61 7.64 -9.71
N GLU A 401 0.64 7.62 -10.62
CA GLU A 401 0.61 8.41 -11.83
C GLU A 401 0.05 9.83 -11.64
N ASP A 402 -0.18 10.24 -10.40
CA ASP A 402 -0.77 11.57 -10.05
C ASP A 402 -2.08 11.87 -10.80
N LEU A 403 -2.92 10.87 -11.01
CA LEU A 403 -4.22 11.05 -11.68
C LEU A 403 -5.31 11.52 -10.72
N LEU A 404 -5.11 11.36 -9.41
CA LEU A 404 -6.09 11.62 -8.36
C LEU A 404 -5.66 12.78 -7.47
N CYS A 405 -6.65 13.41 -6.84
CA CYS A 405 -6.40 14.37 -5.77
C CYS A 405 -5.72 13.65 -4.58
N PRO A 406 -4.65 14.19 -4.00
CA PRO A 406 -4.07 13.65 -2.78
C PRO A 406 -5.07 13.58 -1.64
N PHE A 407 -4.93 12.60 -0.76
CA PHE A 407 -5.78 12.49 0.41
C PHE A 407 -4.98 12.25 1.70
N HIS A 408 -5.55 12.72 2.81
CA HIS A 408 -5.08 12.42 4.15
C HIS A 408 -6.14 11.61 4.87
N TYR A 409 -5.84 10.33 5.11
CA TYR A 409 -6.74 9.39 5.79
C TYR A 409 -6.38 9.32 7.26
N PHE A 410 -7.40 9.46 8.11
CA PHE A 410 -7.28 9.37 9.55
C PHE A 410 -8.26 8.31 10.08
N GLY A 411 -7.73 7.17 10.51
CA GLY A 411 -8.46 6.16 11.26
C GLY A 411 -8.56 6.57 12.73
N ILE A 412 -9.78 6.85 13.18
CA ILE A 412 -10.08 7.42 14.48
C ILE A 412 -10.91 6.43 15.27
N ALA A 413 -10.58 6.20 16.53
CA ALA A 413 -11.41 5.37 17.39
C ALA A 413 -12.82 5.97 17.54
N ASP A 414 -13.84 5.19 17.23
CA ASP A 414 -15.21 5.54 17.57
C ASP A 414 -15.43 5.52 19.10
N GLU A 415 -16.47 6.18 19.58
CA GLU A 415 -16.75 6.40 21.01
C GLU A 415 -16.64 5.11 21.87
N PRO A 416 -16.10 5.19 23.11
CA PRO A 416 -15.86 4.04 23.98
C PRO A 416 -17.12 3.19 24.25
N HIS A 417 -18.29 3.81 24.36
CA HIS A 417 -19.55 3.09 24.60
C HIS A 417 -20.00 2.22 23.42
N VAL A 418 -19.52 2.50 22.20
CA VAL A 418 -19.75 1.67 21.02
C VAL A 418 -18.71 0.54 20.96
N ALA A 419 -17.54 0.76 21.56
CA ALA A 419 -16.37 -0.09 21.45
C ALA A 419 -16.28 -1.20 22.50
N ASP A 420 -16.79 -0.95 23.73
CA ASP A 420 -16.61 -1.85 24.89
C ASP A 420 -17.63 -2.98 24.96
N LEU A 421 -18.65 -2.97 24.09
CA LEU A 421 -19.75 -3.91 24.17
C LEU A 421 -19.46 -5.32 23.63
N GLY A 422 -18.28 -5.57 23.02
CA GLY A 422 -17.89 -6.89 22.49
C GLY A 422 -18.87 -7.49 21.48
N MET A 423 -19.71 -6.67 20.88
CA MET A 423 -20.85 -7.08 20.06
C MET A 423 -20.41 -7.32 18.59
N GLU A 424 -21.02 -8.30 17.96
CA GLU A 424 -20.87 -8.53 16.52
C GLU A 424 -21.46 -7.37 15.70
N ASP A 425 -20.94 -7.10 14.52
CA ASP A 425 -21.23 -5.96 13.64
C ASP A 425 -22.71 -5.59 13.43
N LYS A 426 -23.64 -6.46 13.80
CA LYS A 426 -25.09 -6.27 13.59
C LYS A 426 -25.85 -5.85 14.86
N GLU A 427 -25.18 -5.73 16.00
CA GLU A 427 -25.85 -5.62 17.30
C GLU A 427 -25.58 -4.32 18.08
N VAL A 428 -24.86 -3.35 17.48
CA VAL A 428 -24.70 -2.04 18.14
C VAL A 428 -26.06 -1.36 18.21
N PRO A 429 -26.63 -1.14 19.42
CA PRO A 429 -27.95 -0.53 19.54
C PRO A 429 -27.99 0.85 18.90
N PHE A 430 -29.04 1.13 18.14
CA PHE A 430 -29.28 2.40 17.43
C PHE A 430 -29.06 3.64 18.31
N ARG A 431 -29.41 3.58 19.60
CA ARG A 431 -29.20 4.67 20.57
C ARG A 431 -27.73 5.09 20.74
N TYR A 432 -26.78 4.17 20.55
CA TYR A 432 -25.35 4.48 20.64
C TYR A 432 -24.83 5.07 19.34
N LEU A 433 -25.30 4.56 18.19
CA LEU A 433 -24.93 5.09 16.87
C LEU A 433 -25.41 6.53 16.65
N THR A 434 -26.42 6.96 17.39
CA THR A 434 -27.01 8.31 17.30
C THR A 434 -26.89 9.09 18.61
N SER A 435 -25.97 8.72 19.51
CA SER A 435 -25.77 9.42 20.79
C SER A 435 -25.25 10.86 20.60
N ASP A 436 -25.55 11.73 21.53
CA ASP A 436 -25.08 13.15 21.50
C ASP A 436 -23.57 13.23 21.69
N GLU A 437 -23.01 12.31 22.48
CA GLU A 437 -21.56 12.15 22.66
C GLU A 437 -20.88 11.83 21.35
N ARG A 438 -21.42 10.87 20.57
CA ARG A 438 -20.87 10.52 19.24
C ARG A 438 -20.98 11.69 18.27
N VAL A 439 -22.11 12.39 18.24
CA VAL A 439 -22.30 13.60 17.42
C VAL A 439 -21.24 14.65 17.75
N LYS A 440 -21.03 14.94 19.04
CA LYS A 440 -20.01 15.90 19.51
C LYS A 440 -18.60 15.42 19.12
N HIS A 441 -18.31 14.15 19.30
CA HIS A 441 -17.01 13.55 18.94
C HIS A 441 -16.74 13.69 17.44
N VAL A 442 -17.68 13.31 16.57
CA VAL A 442 -17.55 13.44 15.11
C VAL A 442 -17.29 14.90 14.70
N MET A 443 -18.08 15.84 15.26
CA MET A 443 -17.90 17.28 14.97
C MET A 443 -16.53 17.80 15.42
N GLN A 444 -16.07 17.41 16.59
CA GLN A 444 -14.76 17.79 17.12
C GLN A 444 -13.62 17.28 16.20
N GLN A 445 -13.69 16.01 15.78
CA GLN A 445 -12.69 15.42 14.89
C GLN A 445 -12.72 16.09 13.50
N ALA A 446 -13.90 16.29 12.92
CA ALA A 446 -14.06 16.95 11.62
C ALA A 446 -13.49 18.37 11.62
N ASN A 447 -13.75 19.12 12.66
CA ASN A 447 -13.19 20.47 12.85
C ASN A 447 -11.67 20.43 13.10
N TYR A 448 -11.18 19.43 13.84
CA TYR A 448 -9.75 19.31 14.15
C TYR A 448 -8.94 19.02 12.89
N TYR A 449 -9.29 17.99 12.12
CA TYR A 449 -8.53 17.64 10.92
C TYR A 449 -8.80 18.58 9.74
N GLY A 450 -9.92 19.29 9.75
CA GLY A 450 -10.26 20.33 8.80
C GLY A 450 -10.48 19.80 7.37
N TYR A 451 -10.30 20.66 6.39
CA TYR A 451 -10.56 20.39 4.96
C TYR A 451 -9.72 21.32 4.09
N SER A 452 -9.57 21.02 2.81
CA SER A 452 -8.97 21.91 1.81
C SER A 452 -10.01 22.91 1.25
N GLY A 453 -9.57 24.07 0.77
CA GLY A 453 -10.45 25.11 0.19
C GLY A 453 -11.12 26.03 1.23
N GLU A 454 -12.05 26.87 0.81
CA GLU A 454 -12.60 27.96 1.63
C GLU A 454 -13.64 27.52 2.66
N ARG A 455 -14.44 26.47 2.37
CA ARG A 455 -15.44 25.90 3.26
C ARG A 455 -15.54 24.39 3.10
N VAL A 456 -16.08 23.72 4.11
CA VAL A 456 -16.35 22.29 4.01
C VAL A 456 -17.44 22.00 3.00
N LYS A 457 -17.22 20.96 2.19
CA LYS A 457 -18.17 20.32 1.29
C LYS A 457 -18.01 18.82 1.50
N GLY A 458 -18.76 18.27 2.45
CA GLY A 458 -18.52 16.95 3.00
C GLY A 458 -19.59 15.93 2.65
N LEU A 459 -19.16 14.65 2.67
CA LEU A 459 -20.05 13.48 2.66
C LEU A 459 -19.91 12.72 3.96
N ILE A 460 -21.01 12.23 4.51
CA ILE A 460 -21.04 11.34 5.68
C ILE A 460 -21.74 10.04 5.26
N PHE A 461 -21.03 8.91 5.37
CA PHE A 461 -21.58 7.60 5.08
C PHE A 461 -22.06 6.91 6.35
N CYS A 462 -23.35 6.58 6.40
CA CYS A 462 -24.03 5.91 7.51
C CYS A 462 -24.43 4.46 7.14
N SER A 463 -24.68 3.63 8.14
CA SER A 463 -25.07 2.23 7.96
C SER A 463 -26.53 2.07 7.54
N THR A 464 -27.42 2.92 8.07
CA THR A 464 -28.87 2.86 7.81
C THR A 464 -29.48 4.23 7.56
N ILE A 465 -30.63 4.25 6.85
CA ILE A 465 -31.40 5.49 6.60
C ILE A 465 -31.90 6.10 7.90
N ALA A 466 -32.32 5.27 8.87
CA ALA A 466 -32.76 5.75 10.17
C ALA A 466 -31.63 6.47 10.91
N GLU A 467 -30.42 5.90 10.91
CA GLU A 467 -29.22 6.52 11.49
C GLU A 467 -28.91 7.87 10.81
N ALA A 468 -28.90 7.91 9.48
CA ALA A 468 -28.62 9.12 8.72
C ALA A 468 -29.61 10.25 9.04
N ASN A 469 -30.89 9.95 9.14
CA ASN A 469 -31.94 10.94 9.48
C ASN A 469 -31.76 11.49 10.90
N GLU A 470 -31.59 10.62 11.90
CA GLU A 470 -31.42 11.05 13.28
C GLU A 470 -30.14 11.86 13.49
N LEU A 471 -29.01 11.38 12.90
CA LEU A 471 -27.75 12.13 12.95
C LEU A 471 -27.85 13.50 12.26
N SER A 472 -28.55 13.60 11.12
CA SER A 472 -28.74 14.88 10.44
C SER A 472 -29.51 15.88 11.30
N ILE A 473 -30.56 15.43 12.00
CA ILE A 473 -31.31 16.28 12.95
C ILE A 473 -30.37 16.80 14.03
N LYS A 474 -29.59 15.93 14.66
CA LYS A 474 -28.67 16.29 15.75
C LYS A 474 -27.53 17.17 15.28
N PHE A 475 -26.93 16.92 14.13
CA PHE A 475 -25.89 17.78 13.55
C PHE A 475 -26.42 19.18 13.25
N ASN A 476 -27.66 19.29 12.72
CA ASN A 476 -28.32 20.58 12.48
C ASN A 476 -28.62 21.33 13.79
N GLN A 477 -29.04 20.63 14.85
CA GLN A 477 -29.21 21.21 16.18
C GLN A 477 -27.88 21.69 16.78
N ALA A 478 -26.77 21.00 16.47
CA ALA A 478 -25.43 21.36 16.93
C ALA A 478 -24.74 22.42 16.04
N GLY A 479 -25.42 22.94 15.00
CA GLY A 479 -24.95 24.09 14.22
C GLY A 479 -24.35 23.75 12.85
N TRP A 480 -24.27 22.48 12.44
CA TRP A 480 -23.95 22.13 11.06
C TRP A 480 -25.19 22.27 10.17
N ARG A 481 -25.00 22.42 8.87
CA ARG A 481 -26.06 22.48 7.85
C ARG A 481 -26.01 21.18 7.05
N THR A 482 -26.89 20.25 7.37
CA THR A 482 -26.86 18.90 6.80
C THR A 482 -28.18 18.55 6.13
N ALA A 483 -28.14 17.65 5.13
CA ALA A 483 -29.29 17.02 4.52
C ALA A 483 -29.02 15.53 4.29
N VAL A 484 -30.07 14.72 4.24
CA VAL A 484 -29.97 13.28 3.95
C VAL A 484 -30.38 13.03 2.51
N LEU A 485 -29.63 12.18 1.80
CA LEU A 485 -30.00 11.64 0.49
C LEU A 485 -30.07 10.12 0.55
N THR A 486 -31.17 9.57 0.06
CA THR A 486 -31.48 8.15 0.02
C THR A 486 -31.70 7.63 -1.40
N GLY A 487 -31.77 6.31 -1.58
CA GLY A 487 -32.10 5.68 -2.85
C GLY A 487 -33.50 6.03 -3.38
N GLN A 488 -34.39 6.48 -2.51
CA GLN A 488 -35.81 6.79 -2.83
C GLN A 488 -36.01 8.24 -3.33
N ASP A 489 -34.99 9.11 -3.16
CA ASP A 489 -35.11 10.53 -3.56
C ASP A 489 -35.07 10.67 -5.08
N SER A 490 -35.93 11.57 -5.59
CA SER A 490 -35.99 11.90 -7.01
C SER A 490 -34.73 12.62 -7.48
N ASP A 491 -34.40 12.52 -8.77
CA ASP A 491 -33.25 13.21 -9.36
C ASP A 491 -33.29 14.74 -9.14
N VAL A 492 -34.48 15.33 -9.08
CA VAL A 492 -34.65 16.77 -8.80
C VAL A 492 -34.19 17.13 -7.38
N ILE A 493 -34.62 16.37 -6.39
CA ILE A 493 -34.22 16.57 -4.99
C ILE A 493 -32.69 16.38 -4.85
N ARG A 494 -32.14 15.36 -5.50
CA ARG A 494 -30.68 15.10 -5.49
C ARG A 494 -29.90 16.27 -6.07
N MET A 495 -30.31 16.77 -7.25
CA MET A 495 -29.65 17.92 -7.87
C MET A 495 -29.70 19.16 -6.98
N GLN A 496 -30.87 19.52 -6.48
CA GLN A 496 -31.02 20.67 -5.58
C GLN A 496 -30.14 20.55 -4.31
N THR A 497 -30.08 19.36 -3.73
CA THR A 497 -29.27 19.10 -2.53
C THR A 497 -27.78 19.22 -2.84
N ILE A 498 -27.33 18.70 -3.99
CA ILE A 498 -25.94 18.81 -4.43
C ILE A 498 -25.58 20.27 -4.76
N GLU A 499 -26.44 21.01 -5.46
CA GLU A 499 -26.23 22.43 -5.76
C GLU A 499 -26.06 23.25 -4.47
N ARG A 500 -26.84 22.95 -3.43
CA ARG A 500 -26.70 23.58 -2.10
C ARG A 500 -25.36 23.24 -1.44
N LEU A 501 -24.83 22.03 -1.63
CA LEU A 501 -23.53 21.62 -1.09
C LEU A 501 -22.38 22.31 -1.82
N VAL A 502 -22.40 22.42 -3.15
CA VAL A 502 -21.28 22.97 -3.94
C VAL A 502 -21.28 24.50 -4.02
N LYS A 503 -22.40 25.13 -3.75
CA LYS A 503 -22.55 26.61 -3.75
C LYS A 503 -21.51 27.26 -2.84
N LYS A 504 -20.78 28.29 -3.35
CA LYS A 504 -19.69 28.93 -2.60
C LYS A 504 -20.19 29.66 -1.35
N GLN A 505 -21.29 30.38 -1.42
CA GLN A 505 -21.87 31.17 -0.31
C GLN A 505 -23.39 31.24 -0.42
N GLY A 506 -24.06 31.46 0.71
CA GLY A 506 -25.51 31.69 0.76
C GLY A 506 -26.15 31.09 2.01
N PRO A 507 -27.35 31.53 2.37
CA PRO A 507 -28.04 31.08 3.60
C PRO A 507 -28.51 29.60 3.51
N ASP A 508 -28.71 29.08 2.35
CA ASP A 508 -29.19 27.74 2.04
C ASP A 508 -28.07 26.73 1.73
N THR A 509 -26.79 27.11 1.91
CA THR A 509 -25.67 26.22 1.69
C THR A 509 -25.65 25.07 2.70
N LEU A 510 -25.20 23.88 2.26
CA LEU A 510 -25.00 22.70 3.11
C LEU A 510 -23.50 22.50 3.38
N ASP A 511 -23.18 22.04 4.58
CA ASP A 511 -21.83 21.64 4.95
C ASP A 511 -21.60 20.15 4.67
N TYR A 512 -22.63 19.30 4.89
CA TYR A 512 -22.54 17.87 4.64
C TYR A 512 -23.84 17.30 4.08
N ILE A 513 -23.69 16.24 3.27
CA ILE A 513 -24.78 15.35 2.89
C ILE A 513 -24.52 14.00 3.56
N LEU A 514 -25.50 13.51 4.31
CA LEU A 514 -25.50 12.15 4.86
C LEU A 514 -26.12 11.19 3.85
N SER A 515 -25.53 10.02 3.71
CA SER A 515 -25.97 9.04 2.71
C SER A 515 -25.80 7.59 3.17
N VAL A 516 -26.70 6.75 2.69
CA VAL A 516 -26.63 5.30 2.78
C VAL A 516 -26.67 4.74 1.36
N ASP A 517 -25.54 4.20 0.88
CA ASP A 517 -25.35 3.56 -0.44
C ASP A 517 -25.69 4.40 -1.71
N VAL A 518 -26.28 5.59 -1.59
CA VAL A 518 -26.69 6.42 -2.75
C VAL A 518 -25.52 6.98 -3.53
N PHE A 519 -24.44 7.34 -2.83
CA PHE A 519 -23.22 7.86 -3.46
C PHE A 519 -22.22 6.75 -3.85
N SER A 520 -22.57 5.48 -3.69
CA SER A 520 -21.76 4.39 -4.23
C SER A 520 -21.78 4.39 -5.76
N GLU A 521 -22.79 5.03 -6.41
CA GLU A 521 -22.96 5.05 -7.87
C GLU A 521 -23.53 6.38 -8.42
N GLY A 522 -22.94 6.85 -9.50
CA GLY A 522 -23.57 7.82 -10.42
C GLY A 522 -23.70 9.27 -9.97
N VAL A 523 -23.17 9.69 -8.82
CA VAL A 523 -23.12 11.10 -8.43
C VAL A 523 -21.68 11.57 -8.43
N ASP A 524 -21.41 12.60 -9.20
CA ASP A 524 -20.10 13.20 -9.37
C ASP A 524 -20.08 14.61 -8.76
N ILE A 525 -19.40 14.73 -7.62
CA ILE A 525 -19.19 16.03 -6.96
C ILE A 525 -17.68 16.20 -6.79
N VAL A 526 -17.06 16.92 -7.72
CA VAL A 526 -15.59 17.10 -7.73
C VAL A 526 -15.09 17.92 -6.53
N GLU A 527 -15.95 18.79 -6.00
CA GLU A 527 -15.64 19.73 -4.93
C GLU A 527 -15.61 19.13 -3.54
N ILE A 528 -15.93 17.83 -3.37
CA ILE A 528 -15.87 17.16 -2.05
C ILE A 528 -14.44 17.25 -1.49
N ASN A 529 -14.31 17.85 -0.31
CA ASN A 529 -13.03 18.07 0.36
C ASN A 529 -12.92 17.39 1.75
N GLN A 530 -14.01 16.82 2.25
CA GLN A 530 -14.01 15.97 3.44
C GLN A 530 -14.98 14.80 3.30
N VAL A 531 -14.55 13.62 3.69
CA VAL A 531 -15.38 12.40 3.75
C VAL A 531 -15.34 11.84 5.17
N ILE A 532 -16.48 11.54 5.74
CA ILE A 532 -16.64 10.93 7.08
C ILE A 532 -17.30 9.56 6.91
N MET A 533 -16.66 8.52 7.41
CA MET A 533 -17.16 7.15 7.40
C MET A 533 -17.60 6.76 8.82
N LEU A 534 -18.92 6.59 9.02
CA LEU A 534 -19.53 6.19 10.29
C LEU A 534 -20.04 4.74 10.25
N ARG A 535 -19.73 4.01 9.19
CA ARG A 535 -20.14 2.62 8.99
C ARG A 535 -18.93 1.69 8.90
N PRO A 536 -19.06 0.41 9.33
CA PRO A 536 -18.00 -0.57 9.17
C PRO A 536 -17.64 -0.81 7.69
N THR A 537 -16.37 -1.06 7.42
CA THR A 537 -15.89 -1.45 6.08
C THR A 537 -16.21 -2.93 5.86
N GLU A 538 -17.23 -3.23 5.06
CA GLU A 538 -17.63 -4.60 4.73
C GLU A 538 -16.83 -5.18 3.55
N SER A 539 -16.32 -4.31 2.67
CA SER A 539 -15.61 -4.71 1.46
C SER A 539 -14.60 -3.65 1.05
N PRO A 540 -13.37 -4.05 0.63
CA PRO A 540 -12.38 -3.13 0.06
C PRO A 540 -12.92 -2.35 -1.14
N ILE A 541 -13.80 -2.94 -1.94
CA ILE A 541 -14.41 -2.33 -3.12
C ILE A 541 -15.31 -1.16 -2.73
N VAL A 542 -16.23 -1.38 -1.79
CA VAL A 542 -17.16 -0.34 -1.30
C VAL A 542 -16.37 0.79 -0.64
N PHE A 543 -15.36 0.47 0.16
CA PHE A 543 -14.47 1.45 0.76
C PHE A 543 -13.77 2.32 -0.28
N THR A 544 -13.16 1.70 -1.30
CA THR A 544 -12.47 2.41 -2.38
C THR A 544 -13.44 3.26 -3.21
N GLN A 545 -14.69 2.83 -3.41
CA GLN A 545 -15.72 3.62 -4.08
C GLN A 545 -16.11 4.87 -3.30
N GLN A 546 -16.30 4.75 -2.00
CA GLN A 546 -16.63 5.86 -1.11
C GLN A 546 -15.49 6.87 -1.03
N LEU A 547 -14.26 6.38 -0.86
CA LEU A 547 -13.04 7.18 -0.90
C LEU A 547 -12.91 7.90 -2.25
N GLY A 548 -13.14 7.19 -3.34
CA GLY A 548 -13.02 7.68 -4.71
C GLY A 548 -13.93 8.86 -5.06
N ARG A 549 -15.02 9.07 -4.31
CA ARG A 549 -15.92 10.23 -4.53
C ARG A 549 -15.24 11.56 -4.26
N GLY A 550 -14.31 11.60 -3.33
CA GLY A 550 -13.53 12.81 -3.03
C GLY A 550 -12.18 12.90 -3.74
N LEU A 551 -11.78 11.88 -4.51
CA LEU A 551 -10.43 11.84 -5.10
C LEU A 551 -10.28 12.56 -6.45
N ARG A 552 -11.32 13.23 -6.96
CA ARG A 552 -11.19 14.03 -8.18
C ARG A 552 -10.43 15.32 -7.92
N LYS A 553 -9.60 15.70 -8.89
CA LYS A 553 -8.89 17.00 -8.85
C LYS A 553 -9.87 18.14 -9.12
N ASP A 554 -9.72 19.22 -8.38
CA ASP A 554 -10.46 20.46 -8.52
C ASP A 554 -9.55 21.64 -8.20
N ASP A 555 -9.70 22.77 -8.91
CA ASP A 555 -8.81 23.93 -8.77
C ASP A 555 -8.90 24.57 -7.36
N ASP A 556 -10.06 24.47 -6.70
CA ASP A 556 -10.28 24.98 -5.34
C ASP A 556 -9.93 23.94 -4.23
N LYS A 557 -9.40 22.76 -4.60
CA LYS A 557 -9.12 21.66 -3.68
C LYS A 557 -7.70 21.08 -3.86
N GLU A 558 -6.83 21.28 -2.89
CA GLU A 558 -5.46 20.71 -2.92
C GLU A 558 -5.41 19.25 -2.42
N PHE A 559 -6.28 18.88 -1.48
CA PHE A 559 -6.35 17.53 -0.89
C PHE A 559 -7.74 17.21 -0.38
N LEU A 560 -8.00 15.92 -0.18
CA LEU A 560 -9.16 15.37 0.50
C LEU A 560 -8.81 14.96 1.92
N VAL A 561 -9.64 15.27 2.90
CA VAL A 561 -9.55 14.68 4.25
C VAL A 561 -10.57 13.56 4.39
N VAL A 562 -10.10 12.41 4.85
CA VAL A 562 -10.95 11.23 5.11
C VAL A 562 -10.87 10.88 6.58
N LEU A 563 -12.01 10.87 7.25
CA LEU A 563 -12.15 10.51 8.66
C LEU A 563 -12.93 9.20 8.75
N ASP A 564 -12.29 8.15 9.19
CA ASP A 564 -12.91 6.83 9.35
C ASP A 564 -13.02 6.49 10.84
N PHE A 565 -14.27 6.39 11.34
CA PHE A 565 -14.55 6.11 12.73
C PHE A 565 -14.61 4.61 12.96
N ILE A 566 -13.51 4.07 13.49
CA ILE A 566 -13.24 2.65 13.61
C ILE A 566 -13.77 2.11 14.93
N GLY A 567 -14.89 1.38 14.85
CA GLY A 567 -15.46 0.60 15.95
C GLY A 567 -14.70 -0.72 16.18
N ASN A 568 -15.26 -1.59 17.02
CA ASN A 568 -14.70 -2.92 17.29
C ASN A 568 -15.29 -3.98 16.34
N TYR A 569 -14.99 -3.88 15.04
CA TYR A 569 -15.53 -4.74 13.99
C TYR A 569 -14.54 -5.86 13.60
N LYS A 570 -15.06 -7.07 13.35
CA LYS A 570 -14.25 -8.23 12.91
C LYS A 570 -13.53 -8.00 11.59
N ASN A 571 -14.09 -7.18 10.72
CA ASN A 571 -13.58 -6.93 9.36
C ASN A 571 -12.64 -5.72 9.25
N ASN A 572 -12.22 -5.12 10.36
CA ASN A 572 -11.30 -3.97 10.32
C ASN A 572 -9.99 -4.23 9.57
N PHE A 573 -9.57 -5.49 9.45
CA PHE A 573 -8.41 -5.86 8.63
C PHE A 573 -8.59 -5.55 7.12
N MET A 574 -9.81 -5.34 6.64
CA MET A 574 -10.08 -4.97 5.25
C MET A 574 -9.65 -3.54 4.92
N ILE A 575 -9.61 -2.64 5.90
CA ILE A 575 -9.18 -1.25 5.72
C ILE A 575 -7.75 -1.16 5.19
N PRO A 576 -6.73 -1.73 5.87
CA PRO A 576 -5.37 -1.71 5.35
C PRO A 576 -5.19 -2.47 4.04
N ILE A 577 -5.94 -3.55 3.79
CA ILE A 577 -5.94 -4.27 2.51
C ILE A 577 -6.45 -3.36 1.38
N ALA A 578 -7.55 -2.64 1.59
CA ALA A 578 -8.12 -1.71 0.62
C ALA A 578 -7.17 -0.54 0.32
N LEU A 579 -6.51 -0.01 1.35
CA LEU A 579 -5.58 1.11 1.23
C LEU A 579 -4.23 0.72 0.61
N SER A 580 -3.70 -0.48 0.94
CA SER A 580 -2.40 -0.97 0.41
C SER A 580 -2.51 -1.64 -0.95
N GLY A 581 -3.68 -2.21 -1.27
CA GLY A 581 -3.83 -3.14 -2.39
C GLY A 581 -3.10 -4.48 -2.18
N ASP A 582 -2.84 -4.87 -0.92
CA ASP A 582 -2.14 -6.13 -0.59
C ASP A 582 -2.93 -7.34 -1.09
N ARG A 583 -2.27 -8.17 -1.89
CA ARG A 583 -2.82 -9.42 -2.44
C ARG A 583 -2.29 -10.65 -1.72
N SER A 584 -1.26 -10.48 -0.90
CA SER A 584 -0.61 -11.59 -0.20
C SER A 584 -1.47 -12.14 0.93
N TYR A 585 -2.38 -11.35 1.49
CA TYR A 585 -3.10 -11.65 2.73
C TYR A 585 -2.16 -12.12 3.84
N ASN A 586 -0.94 -11.61 3.84
CA ASN A 586 0.06 -11.90 4.87
C ASN A 586 -0.16 -10.96 6.05
N LYS A 587 -0.50 -11.51 7.21
CA LYS A 587 -0.78 -10.73 8.43
C LYS A 587 0.34 -9.77 8.79
N ASP A 588 1.58 -10.21 8.62
CA ASP A 588 2.75 -9.40 8.93
C ASP A 588 2.93 -8.22 7.94
N ASN A 589 2.66 -8.43 6.63
CA ASN A 589 2.66 -7.35 5.64
C ASN A 589 1.59 -6.30 5.96
N ILE A 590 0.39 -6.75 6.32
CA ILE A 590 -0.74 -5.88 6.66
C ILE A 590 -0.43 -5.07 7.94
N ARG A 591 0.14 -5.71 8.98
CA ARG A 591 0.58 -5.02 10.21
C ARG A 591 1.67 -3.99 9.93
N ARG A 592 2.66 -4.37 9.12
CA ARG A 592 3.74 -3.48 8.70
C ARG A 592 3.21 -2.26 7.97
N TYR A 593 2.27 -2.42 7.04
CA TYR A 593 1.64 -1.31 6.34
C TYR A 593 0.98 -0.30 7.30
N LEU A 594 0.32 -0.78 8.35
CA LEU A 594 -0.30 0.08 9.37
C LEU A 594 0.72 0.91 10.17
N LEU A 595 1.92 0.39 10.37
CA LEU A 595 2.99 1.08 11.12
C LEU A 595 3.78 2.05 10.23
N GLU A 596 4.02 1.69 8.99
CA GLU A 596 4.76 2.49 8.02
C GLU A 596 3.93 3.64 7.42
N GLY A 597 2.61 3.54 7.43
CA GLY A 597 1.66 4.59 7.06
C GLY A 597 2.11 5.49 5.91
N THR A 598 2.59 6.68 6.25
CA THR A 598 2.97 7.75 5.32
C THR A 598 4.08 7.38 4.32
N ARG A 599 4.98 6.44 4.66
CA ARG A 599 6.14 6.08 3.81
C ARG A 599 5.73 5.25 2.59
N VAL A 600 4.72 4.40 2.75
CA VAL A 600 4.35 3.38 1.75
C VAL A 600 3.35 3.90 0.73
N VAL A 601 2.55 4.92 1.09
CA VAL A 601 1.52 5.48 0.21
C VAL A 601 2.16 6.30 -0.91
N PRO A 602 1.81 6.06 -2.19
CA PRO A 602 2.34 6.84 -3.31
C PRO A 602 1.95 8.32 -3.27
N GLY A 603 2.81 9.18 -3.82
CA GLY A 603 2.52 10.61 -3.98
C GLY A 603 2.46 11.37 -2.66
N CYS A 604 1.56 12.35 -2.61
CA CYS A 604 1.35 13.24 -1.46
C CYS A 604 0.37 12.71 -0.43
N SER A 605 -0.28 11.59 -0.69
CA SER A 605 -1.27 11.02 0.22
C SER A 605 -0.62 10.46 1.49
N THR A 606 -1.37 10.49 2.61
CA THR A 606 -0.91 9.95 3.90
C THR A 606 -2.00 9.16 4.58
N ILE A 607 -1.59 8.20 5.40
CA ILE A 607 -2.50 7.33 6.17
C ILE A 607 -2.02 7.32 7.61
N HIS A 608 -2.91 7.68 8.51
CA HIS A 608 -2.67 7.74 9.94
C HIS A 608 -3.77 7.01 10.70
N PHE A 609 -3.39 6.31 11.76
CA PHE A 609 -4.33 5.69 12.70
C PHE A 609 -3.98 6.16 14.11
N ASP A 610 -4.97 6.41 14.94
CA ASP A 610 -4.73 6.58 16.36
C ASP A 610 -4.40 5.22 17.02
N GLU A 611 -3.83 5.24 18.22
CA GLU A 611 -3.34 4.04 18.91
C GLU A 611 -4.47 3.02 19.19
N ILE A 612 -5.67 3.50 19.49
CA ILE A 612 -6.83 2.63 19.76
C ILE A 612 -7.28 1.96 18.46
N SER A 613 -7.38 2.69 17.37
CA SER A 613 -7.74 2.15 16.05
C SER A 613 -6.72 1.13 15.56
N LYS A 614 -5.40 1.41 15.72
CA LYS A 614 -4.34 0.44 15.42
C LYS A 614 -4.54 -0.86 16.19
N LYS A 615 -4.77 -0.77 17.50
CA LYS A 615 -4.99 -1.94 18.34
C LYS A 615 -6.22 -2.74 17.91
N ARG A 616 -7.33 -2.07 17.58
CA ARG A 616 -8.55 -2.72 17.05
C ARG A 616 -8.28 -3.45 15.73
N ILE A 617 -7.55 -2.82 14.81
CA ILE A 617 -7.19 -3.43 13.52
C ILE A 617 -6.23 -4.61 13.74
N PHE A 618 -5.21 -4.49 14.60
CA PHE A 618 -4.32 -5.59 14.93
C PHE A 618 -5.08 -6.79 15.49
N THR A 619 -6.00 -6.56 16.44
CA THR A 619 -6.87 -7.62 16.97
C THR A 619 -7.70 -8.29 15.87
N ALA A 620 -8.24 -7.51 14.94
CA ALA A 620 -8.99 -8.05 13.80
C ALA A 620 -8.10 -8.89 12.86
N ILE A 621 -6.85 -8.45 12.59
CA ILE A 621 -5.86 -9.21 11.80
C ILE A 621 -5.52 -10.53 12.49
N ASP A 622 -5.32 -10.51 13.81
CA ASP A 622 -4.95 -11.71 14.58
C ASP A 622 -6.05 -12.77 14.54
N ASN A 623 -7.30 -12.34 14.63
CA ASN A 623 -8.48 -13.21 14.59
C ASN A 623 -8.88 -13.63 13.16
N ALA A 624 -8.43 -12.96 12.11
CA ALA A 624 -8.78 -13.28 10.73
C ALA A 624 -8.18 -14.61 10.27
N ASN A 625 -8.96 -15.42 9.56
CA ASN A 625 -8.51 -16.65 8.93
C ASN A 625 -8.38 -16.48 7.40
N PHE A 626 -7.21 -16.09 6.94
CA PHE A 626 -6.92 -15.89 5.51
C PHE A 626 -6.67 -17.20 4.72
N SER A 627 -6.65 -18.35 5.38
CA SER A 627 -6.56 -19.69 4.75
C SER A 627 -7.91 -20.34 4.51
N ASP A 628 -9.01 -19.60 4.68
CA ASP A 628 -10.35 -20.13 4.48
C ASP A 628 -10.58 -20.55 3.02
N LEU A 629 -11.00 -21.79 2.82
CA LEU A 629 -11.34 -22.34 1.51
C LEU A 629 -12.42 -21.54 0.78
N LYS A 630 -13.33 -20.90 1.50
CA LYS A 630 -14.35 -20.03 0.91
C LYS A 630 -13.71 -18.82 0.25
N LEU A 631 -12.75 -18.18 0.90
CA LEU A 631 -12.00 -17.06 0.37
C LEU A 631 -11.16 -17.47 -0.86
N LEU A 632 -10.45 -18.61 -0.78
CA LEU A 632 -9.65 -19.12 -1.89
C LEU A 632 -10.51 -19.40 -3.13
N LYS A 633 -11.67 -20.06 -2.95
CA LYS A 633 -12.62 -20.31 -4.03
C LYS A 633 -13.16 -19.03 -4.64
N GLN A 634 -13.59 -18.08 -3.82
CA GLN A 634 -14.12 -16.82 -4.29
C GLN A 634 -13.12 -16.06 -5.17
N ASN A 635 -11.86 -15.93 -4.72
CA ASN A 635 -10.83 -15.24 -5.51
C ASN A 635 -10.49 -15.99 -6.81
N TYR A 636 -10.42 -17.32 -6.78
CA TYR A 636 -10.21 -18.13 -7.98
C TYR A 636 -11.34 -17.94 -9.01
N PHE A 637 -12.61 -18.11 -8.59
CA PHE A 637 -13.73 -17.95 -9.52
C PHE A 637 -13.88 -16.52 -10.03
N ASN A 638 -13.55 -15.53 -9.20
CA ASN A 638 -13.47 -14.15 -9.65
C ASN A 638 -12.46 -13.98 -10.79
N LEU A 639 -11.28 -14.55 -10.66
CA LEU A 639 -10.27 -14.49 -11.71
C LEU A 639 -10.66 -15.32 -12.95
N LYS A 640 -11.21 -16.51 -12.76
CA LYS A 640 -11.72 -17.35 -13.87
C LYS A 640 -12.78 -16.62 -14.69
N ASP A 641 -13.76 -16.02 -14.02
CA ASP A 641 -14.85 -15.29 -14.69
C ASP A 641 -14.27 -14.06 -15.42
N LYS A 642 -13.30 -13.38 -14.82
CA LYS A 642 -12.58 -12.25 -15.44
C LYS A 642 -11.90 -12.65 -16.76
N LEU A 643 -11.27 -13.83 -16.80
CA LEU A 643 -10.50 -14.34 -17.95
C LEU A 643 -11.33 -15.20 -18.92
N GLY A 644 -12.53 -15.65 -18.54
CA GLY A 644 -13.40 -16.55 -19.33
C GLY A 644 -12.88 -17.97 -19.48
N ARG A 645 -11.82 -18.35 -18.76
CA ARG A 645 -11.17 -19.65 -18.81
C ARG A 645 -10.49 -19.98 -17.50
N ILE A 646 -10.02 -21.21 -17.35
CA ILE A 646 -9.17 -21.58 -16.21
C ILE A 646 -7.92 -20.69 -16.21
N PRO A 647 -7.65 -19.95 -15.14
CA PRO A 647 -6.47 -19.08 -15.02
C PRO A 647 -5.16 -19.85 -15.08
N HIS A 648 -4.15 -19.29 -15.73
CA HIS A 648 -2.76 -19.71 -15.58
C HIS A 648 -2.15 -19.16 -14.28
N LEU A 649 -1.12 -19.82 -13.76
CA LEU A 649 -0.49 -19.43 -12.49
C LEU A 649 0.01 -17.98 -12.48
N GLN A 650 0.60 -17.54 -13.59
CA GLN A 650 1.16 -16.19 -13.73
C GLN A 650 0.06 -15.11 -13.71
N GLU A 651 -1.15 -15.46 -14.18
CA GLU A 651 -2.29 -14.55 -14.22
C GLU A 651 -2.86 -14.21 -12.84
N PHE A 652 -2.57 -15.02 -11.82
CA PHE A 652 -2.86 -14.64 -10.43
C PHE A 652 -2.01 -13.45 -9.99
N ASP A 653 -0.76 -13.35 -10.45
CA ASP A 653 0.11 -12.23 -10.13
C ASP A 653 -0.24 -10.98 -10.95
N GLU A 654 -0.70 -11.15 -12.20
CA GLU A 654 -1.03 -10.04 -13.09
C GLU A 654 -2.43 -9.48 -12.83
N PHE A 655 -3.45 -10.32 -12.75
CA PHE A 655 -4.87 -9.94 -12.75
C PHE A 655 -5.63 -10.35 -11.50
N GLY A 656 -5.07 -11.22 -10.66
CA GLY A 656 -5.71 -11.75 -9.46
C GLY A 656 -5.75 -10.76 -8.30
N GLU A 657 -6.58 -11.06 -7.32
CA GLU A 657 -6.68 -10.35 -6.03
C GLU A 657 -6.03 -11.12 -4.88
N MET A 658 -5.49 -12.30 -5.18
CA MET A 658 -4.88 -13.20 -4.20
C MET A 658 -3.64 -13.87 -4.82
N ASP A 659 -2.58 -13.99 -4.02
CA ASP A 659 -1.39 -14.78 -4.38
C ASP A 659 -1.76 -16.27 -4.43
N VAL A 660 -1.46 -16.94 -5.56
CA VAL A 660 -1.75 -18.38 -5.75
C VAL A 660 -1.01 -19.27 -4.75
N LEU A 661 0.09 -18.81 -4.16
CA LEU A 661 0.81 -19.54 -3.11
C LEU A 661 -0.10 -19.87 -1.92
N ARG A 662 -1.18 -19.13 -1.69
CA ARG A 662 -2.20 -19.46 -0.66
C ARG A 662 -2.90 -20.80 -0.93
N ILE A 663 -3.10 -21.15 -2.20
CA ILE A 663 -3.60 -22.47 -2.59
C ILE A 663 -2.57 -23.54 -2.26
N PHE A 664 -1.28 -23.27 -2.52
CA PHE A 664 -0.19 -24.24 -2.25
C PHE A 664 0.02 -24.43 -0.73
N ASP A 665 -0.09 -23.37 0.06
CA ASP A 665 0.05 -23.41 1.52
C ASP A 665 -1.10 -24.14 2.22
N ASN A 666 -2.27 -24.21 1.59
CA ASN A 666 -3.41 -24.89 2.18
C ASN A 666 -3.14 -26.39 2.34
N ASN A 667 -3.30 -26.90 3.57
CA ASN A 667 -2.95 -28.29 3.91
C ASN A 667 -3.76 -29.34 3.16
N SER A 668 -5.00 -29.04 2.79
CA SER A 668 -5.89 -29.97 2.08
C SER A 668 -5.73 -29.94 0.56
N LEU A 669 -5.03 -28.95 0.02
CA LEU A 669 -4.79 -28.74 -1.40
C LEU A 669 -3.33 -29.01 -1.77
N GLY A 670 -2.44 -28.12 -1.44
CA GLY A 670 -1.00 -28.26 -1.63
C GLY A 670 -0.49 -28.04 -3.05
N SER A 671 -1.38 -27.95 -4.05
CA SER A 671 -1.06 -27.64 -5.45
C SER A 671 -2.27 -27.05 -6.18
N TYR A 672 -2.02 -26.36 -7.28
CA TYR A 672 -3.09 -25.85 -8.16
C TYR A 672 -3.90 -26.97 -8.78
N TYR A 673 -3.25 -28.06 -9.22
CA TYR A 673 -3.94 -29.23 -9.73
C TYR A 673 -4.97 -29.78 -8.73
N MET A 674 -4.63 -29.91 -7.45
CA MET A 674 -5.56 -30.41 -6.43
C MET A 674 -6.74 -29.47 -6.21
N PHE A 675 -6.53 -28.17 -6.35
CA PHE A 675 -7.60 -27.19 -6.33
C PHE A 675 -8.54 -27.37 -7.53
N LEU A 676 -7.99 -27.44 -8.74
CA LEU A 676 -8.75 -27.63 -9.98
C LEU A 676 -9.54 -28.94 -9.93
N LYS A 677 -8.90 -30.06 -9.56
CA LYS A 677 -9.53 -31.38 -9.43
C LYS A 677 -10.74 -31.37 -8.51
N LYS A 678 -10.69 -30.62 -7.40
CA LYS A 678 -11.76 -30.61 -6.38
C LYS A 678 -12.87 -29.61 -6.66
N TYR A 679 -12.55 -28.47 -7.27
CA TYR A 679 -13.46 -27.33 -7.28
C TYR A 679 -13.74 -26.73 -8.66
N GLU A 680 -12.97 -27.12 -9.69
CA GLU A 680 -13.18 -26.64 -11.04
C GLU A 680 -14.01 -27.61 -11.88
N PRO A 681 -15.30 -27.29 -12.17
CA PRO A 681 -16.17 -28.21 -12.91
C PRO A 681 -15.71 -28.48 -14.36
N ASP A 682 -14.97 -27.53 -14.96
CA ASP A 682 -14.50 -27.65 -16.34
C ASP A 682 -13.19 -28.43 -16.44
N PHE A 683 -12.52 -28.70 -15.34
CA PHE A 683 -11.29 -29.49 -15.29
C PHE A 683 -11.61 -30.98 -15.06
N LYS A 684 -11.38 -31.85 -16.08
CA LYS A 684 -11.73 -33.27 -16.05
C LYS A 684 -10.52 -34.21 -15.96
N ALA A 685 -9.31 -33.68 -16.01
CA ALA A 685 -8.10 -34.51 -16.02
C ALA A 685 -7.87 -35.19 -14.65
N ILE A 686 -7.56 -36.46 -14.70
CA ILE A 686 -7.23 -37.28 -13.52
C ILE A 686 -5.80 -37.79 -13.69
N LEU A 687 -4.91 -37.35 -12.84
CA LEU A 687 -3.53 -37.80 -12.79
C LEU A 687 -3.35 -38.94 -11.76
N PRO A 688 -2.36 -39.82 -11.94
CA PRO A 688 -2.01 -40.82 -10.93
C PRO A 688 -1.40 -40.19 -9.68
N ASN A 689 -1.40 -40.94 -8.56
CA ASN A 689 -0.99 -40.41 -7.24
C ASN A 689 0.45 -39.89 -7.21
N ASP A 690 1.38 -40.56 -7.95
CA ASP A 690 2.78 -40.11 -8.05
C ASP A 690 2.90 -38.76 -8.76
N ALA A 691 2.11 -38.49 -9.80
CA ALA A 691 2.05 -37.21 -10.47
C ALA A 691 1.47 -36.11 -9.54
N GLU A 692 0.41 -36.41 -8.79
CA GLU A 692 -0.17 -35.49 -7.80
C GLU A 692 0.84 -35.12 -6.71
N GLU A 693 1.61 -36.10 -6.22
CA GLU A 693 2.63 -35.91 -5.20
C GLU A 693 3.78 -35.04 -5.73
N MET A 694 4.28 -35.29 -6.94
CA MET A 694 5.32 -34.47 -7.57
C MET A 694 4.89 -33.03 -7.80
N LEU A 695 3.68 -32.81 -8.34
CA LEU A 695 3.12 -31.43 -8.47
C LEU A 695 3.01 -30.73 -7.13
N ARG A 696 2.56 -31.43 -6.09
CA ARG A 696 2.48 -30.89 -4.72
C ARG A 696 3.86 -30.55 -4.16
N TYR A 697 4.87 -31.40 -4.40
CA TYR A 697 6.24 -31.17 -3.95
C TYR A 697 6.81 -29.90 -4.58
N VAL A 698 6.76 -29.79 -5.91
CA VAL A 698 7.28 -28.62 -6.63
C VAL A 698 6.51 -27.35 -6.23
N SER A 699 5.17 -27.40 -6.12
CA SER A 699 4.33 -26.27 -5.69
C SER A 699 4.75 -25.75 -4.33
N LYS A 700 4.93 -26.63 -3.34
CA LYS A 700 5.24 -26.24 -1.96
C LYS A 700 6.71 -25.88 -1.72
N LYS A 701 7.63 -26.47 -2.50
CA LYS A 701 9.06 -26.34 -2.21
C LYS A 701 9.77 -25.35 -3.12
N PHE A 702 9.35 -25.21 -4.37
CA PHE A 702 10.11 -24.46 -5.36
C PHE A 702 9.34 -23.32 -6.00
N ALA A 703 8.02 -23.42 -6.15
CA ALA A 703 7.21 -22.46 -6.91
C ALA A 703 7.21 -21.03 -6.35
N SER A 704 7.61 -20.84 -5.09
CA SER A 704 7.81 -19.48 -4.53
C SER A 704 8.96 -18.70 -5.17
N GLY A 705 9.84 -19.39 -5.94
CA GLY A 705 10.96 -18.76 -6.66
C GLY A 705 12.12 -18.33 -5.76
N LYS A 706 12.20 -18.77 -4.49
CA LYS A 706 13.25 -18.32 -3.56
C LYS A 706 14.67 -18.75 -3.97
N ARG A 707 14.81 -19.77 -4.83
CA ARG A 707 16.06 -20.21 -5.46
C ARG A 707 15.76 -20.80 -6.83
N VAL A 708 16.55 -20.45 -7.84
CA VAL A 708 16.34 -20.87 -9.22
C VAL A 708 16.88 -22.27 -9.55
N HIS A 709 17.83 -22.78 -8.78
CA HIS A 709 18.62 -23.99 -9.12
C HIS A 709 17.74 -25.21 -9.41
N GLU A 710 16.80 -25.51 -8.55
CA GLU A 710 15.88 -26.64 -8.70
C GLU A 710 14.92 -26.44 -9.89
N LEU A 711 14.42 -25.24 -10.05
CA LEU A 711 13.51 -24.88 -11.13
C LEU A 711 14.20 -24.96 -12.49
N GLU A 712 15.43 -24.47 -12.58
CA GLU A 712 16.24 -24.57 -13.79
C GLU A 712 16.58 -26.01 -14.13
N LEU A 713 16.92 -26.83 -13.13
CA LEU A 713 17.14 -28.28 -13.33
C LEU A 713 15.88 -28.96 -13.86
N LEU A 714 14.72 -28.67 -13.28
CA LEU A 714 13.43 -29.16 -13.77
C LEU A 714 13.16 -28.69 -15.20
N ARG A 715 13.49 -27.43 -15.55
CA ARG A 715 13.34 -26.90 -16.92
C ARG A 715 14.23 -27.64 -17.92
N ILE A 716 15.48 -27.94 -17.55
CA ILE A 716 16.41 -28.71 -18.36
C ILE A 716 15.84 -30.13 -18.62
N MET A 717 15.28 -30.78 -17.59
CA MET A 717 14.71 -32.13 -17.71
C MET A 717 13.46 -32.19 -18.60
N LEU A 718 12.81 -31.10 -18.93
CA LEU A 718 11.71 -31.09 -19.91
C LEU A 718 12.18 -31.37 -21.35
N VAL A 719 13.48 -31.14 -21.65
CA VAL A 719 14.05 -31.26 -23.00
C VAL A 719 15.29 -32.17 -23.06
N GLU A 720 15.90 -32.47 -21.94
CA GLU A 720 17.18 -33.19 -21.85
C GLU A 720 17.10 -34.34 -20.86
N GLU A 721 17.72 -35.45 -21.17
CA GLU A 721 17.63 -36.68 -20.38
C GLU A 721 18.89 -36.99 -19.57
N HIS A 722 20.08 -36.57 -20.08
CA HIS A 722 21.39 -36.93 -19.55
C HIS A 722 22.28 -35.74 -19.24
N ASN A 723 23.33 -35.98 -18.44
CA ASN A 723 24.32 -34.96 -18.06
C ASN A 723 23.66 -33.71 -17.42
N LEU A 724 22.68 -33.95 -16.57
CA LEU A 724 21.78 -32.90 -16.07
C LEU A 724 22.49 -31.88 -15.21
N LEU A 725 23.38 -32.32 -14.31
CA LEU A 725 24.10 -31.39 -13.41
C LEU A 725 25.20 -30.61 -14.12
N ALA A 726 25.83 -31.19 -15.16
CA ALA A 726 26.78 -30.46 -16.00
C ALA A 726 26.08 -29.31 -16.75
N LYS A 727 24.91 -29.59 -17.35
CA LYS A 727 24.09 -28.60 -18.04
C LYS A 727 23.56 -27.52 -17.06
N LEU A 728 23.12 -27.93 -15.87
CA LEU A 728 22.70 -27.01 -14.83
C LEU A 728 23.85 -26.06 -14.43
N THR A 729 25.05 -26.59 -14.23
CA THR A 729 26.23 -25.77 -13.88
C THR A 729 26.47 -24.67 -14.90
N LEU A 730 26.37 -25.01 -16.19
CA LEU A 730 26.54 -24.06 -17.28
C LEU A 730 25.41 -23.00 -17.27
N ALA A 731 24.16 -23.43 -17.20
CA ALA A 731 23.00 -22.53 -17.17
C ALA A 731 23.03 -21.56 -15.99
N LEU A 732 23.35 -22.04 -14.77
CA LEU A 732 23.48 -21.21 -13.59
C LEU A 732 24.53 -20.13 -13.72
N LYS A 733 25.69 -20.48 -14.33
CA LYS A 733 26.77 -19.53 -14.55
C LYS A 733 26.43 -18.49 -15.61
N GLU A 734 25.89 -18.91 -16.75
CA GLU A 734 25.66 -18.03 -17.91
C GLU A 734 24.43 -17.14 -17.77
N GLN A 735 23.33 -17.70 -17.25
CA GLN A 735 22.04 -16.98 -17.17
C GLN A 735 21.82 -16.27 -15.83
N TYR A 736 22.28 -16.86 -14.72
CA TYR A 736 21.96 -16.38 -13.38
C TYR A 736 23.17 -15.88 -12.57
N GLN A 737 24.38 -15.96 -13.15
CA GLN A 737 25.64 -15.59 -12.47
C GLN A 737 25.79 -16.31 -11.11
N CYS A 738 25.38 -17.59 -11.05
CA CYS A 738 25.46 -18.43 -9.88
C CYS A 738 26.58 -19.48 -10.07
N GLU A 739 27.35 -19.72 -9.02
CA GLU A 739 28.32 -20.80 -8.98
C GLU A 739 27.74 -22.02 -8.23
N MET A 740 28.02 -23.21 -8.73
CA MET A 740 27.61 -24.46 -8.08
C MET A 740 28.84 -25.16 -7.47
N ASP A 741 29.05 -24.95 -6.17
CA ASP A 741 30.09 -25.67 -5.40
C ASP A 741 29.67 -27.11 -5.05
N ALA A 742 30.56 -27.86 -4.40
CA ALA A 742 30.30 -29.25 -4.00
C ALA A 742 29.12 -29.38 -3.04
N ASN A 743 28.93 -28.45 -2.08
CA ASN A 743 27.82 -28.48 -1.14
C ASN A 743 26.48 -28.18 -1.84
N CYS A 744 26.48 -27.20 -2.75
CA CYS A 744 25.32 -26.87 -3.58
C CYS A 744 24.89 -28.06 -4.42
N ARG A 745 25.86 -28.75 -5.07
CA ARG A 745 25.60 -29.95 -5.86
C ARG A 745 24.94 -31.06 -5.02
N VAL A 746 25.46 -31.37 -3.83
CA VAL A 746 24.88 -32.38 -2.92
C VAL A 746 23.50 -31.97 -2.46
N ASN A 747 23.28 -30.70 -2.12
CA ASN A 747 21.98 -30.19 -1.72
C ASN A 747 20.93 -30.34 -2.82
N ILE A 748 21.24 -29.96 -4.07
CA ILE A 748 20.34 -30.11 -5.22
C ILE A 748 20.00 -31.59 -5.47
N ILE A 749 20.98 -32.49 -5.45
CA ILE A 749 20.75 -33.93 -5.58
C ILE A 749 19.77 -34.41 -4.51
N ASN A 750 19.98 -34.04 -3.26
CA ASN A 750 19.11 -34.45 -2.16
C ASN A 750 17.71 -33.85 -2.26
N GLN A 751 17.54 -32.64 -2.79
CA GLN A 751 16.22 -32.05 -3.10
C GLN A 751 15.49 -32.87 -4.17
N MET A 752 16.19 -33.25 -5.25
CA MET A 752 15.61 -33.94 -6.40
C MET A 752 15.41 -35.45 -6.19
N THR A 753 15.96 -36.02 -5.11
CA THR A 753 15.81 -37.42 -4.75
C THR A 753 15.01 -37.64 -3.46
N ASN A 754 14.35 -36.60 -2.93
CA ASN A 754 13.62 -36.58 -1.65
C ASN A 754 14.50 -37.04 -0.45
N ASN A 755 15.80 -36.81 -0.52
CA ASN A 755 16.73 -37.09 0.57
C ASN A 755 17.00 -35.87 1.46
N PHE A 756 16.68 -34.67 1.00
CA PHE A 756 16.86 -33.44 1.78
C PHE A 756 15.90 -33.37 2.98
N LEU A 757 14.64 -33.74 2.80
CA LEU A 757 13.63 -33.71 3.86
C LEU A 757 13.88 -34.80 4.89
N THR A 758 13.56 -34.49 6.16
CA THR A 758 13.69 -35.43 7.30
C THR A 758 12.34 -35.65 7.99
N GLY A 759 12.22 -36.78 8.70
CA GLY A 759 11.04 -37.14 9.49
C GLY A 759 9.75 -37.26 8.66
N THR A 760 8.66 -36.68 9.14
CA THR A 760 7.34 -36.73 8.47
C THR A 760 7.34 -36.09 7.09
N GLY A 761 8.19 -35.10 6.85
CA GLY A 761 8.33 -34.45 5.54
C GLY A 761 8.80 -35.42 4.47
N LYS A 762 9.82 -36.25 4.77
CA LYS A 762 10.33 -37.29 3.86
C LYS A 762 9.25 -38.30 3.51
N ASN A 763 8.47 -38.74 4.49
CA ASN A 763 7.41 -39.76 4.31
C ASN A 763 6.21 -39.22 3.49
N THR A 764 6.03 -37.93 3.43
CA THR A 764 4.93 -37.29 2.67
C THR A 764 5.20 -37.26 1.17
N TYR A 765 6.48 -37.29 0.74
CA TYR A 765 6.90 -37.10 -0.65
C TYR A 765 7.75 -38.27 -1.18
N THR A 766 7.36 -39.49 -0.85
CA THR A 766 8.14 -40.72 -1.20
C THR A 766 8.27 -40.95 -2.69
N GLN A 767 7.32 -40.48 -3.49
CA GLN A 767 7.31 -40.62 -4.96
C GLN A 767 7.97 -39.42 -5.67
N SER A 768 8.41 -38.40 -4.93
CA SER A 768 8.97 -37.17 -5.53
C SER A 768 10.47 -37.35 -5.81
N ILE A 769 10.80 -38.24 -6.74
CA ILE A 769 12.16 -38.54 -7.23
C ILE A 769 12.24 -38.12 -8.69
N PHE A 770 13.06 -37.10 -8.98
CA PHE A 770 13.15 -36.48 -10.31
C PHE A 770 14.40 -36.92 -11.10
N ILE A 771 15.49 -37.26 -10.39
CA ILE A 771 16.76 -37.65 -10.99
C ILE A 771 17.26 -38.99 -10.39
N GLU A 772 18.01 -39.73 -11.20
CA GLU A 772 18.75 -40.91 -10.78
C GLU A 772 20.17 -40.90 -11.40
N PRO A 773 21.15 -41.72 -10.89
CA PRO A 773 22.50 -41.74 -11.48
C PRO A 773 22.42 -41.97 -12.98
N ASP A 774 23.25 -41.29 -13.76
CA ASP A 774 23.28 -41.42 -15.22
C ASP A 774 23.95 -42.76 -15.63
N ASP A 775 23.25 -43.53 -16.47
CA ASP A 775 23.76 -44.79 -16.99
C ASP A 775 25.00 -44.63 -17.92
N LYS A 776 25.22 -43.42 -18.48
CA LYS A 776 26.32 -43.11 -19.41
C LYS A 776 27.50 -42.43 -18.69
N ASP A 777 27.24 -41.65 -17.61
CA ASP A 777 28.25 -40.98 -16.81
C ASP A 777 27.99 -41.19 -15.32
N PRO A 778 28.72 -42.09 -14.63
CA PRO A 778 28.54 -42.36 -13.20
C PRO A 778 28.74 -41.11 -12.30
N HIS A 779 29.37 -40.06 -12.80
CA HIS A 779 29.60 -38.81 -12.06
C HIS A 779 28.50 -37.76 -12.25
N ASP A 780 27.49 -38.05 -13.11
CA ASP A 780 26.34 -37.12 -13.33
C ASP A 780 25.01 -37.88 -13.11
N TYR A 781 23.91 -37.19 -13.42
CA TYR A 781 22.54 -37.66 -13.21
C TYR A 781 21.74 -37.56 -14.50
N GLN A 782 20.80 -38.51 -14.65
CA GLN A 782 19.78 -38.53 -15.69
C GLN A 782 18.38 -38.36 -15.08
N ILE A 783 17.41 -38.13 -15.94
CA ILE A 783 16.01 -38.07 -15.53
C ILE A 783 15.55 -39.41 -14.96
N ALA A 784 14.90 -39.42 -13.79
CA ALA A 784 14.37 -40.64 -13.21
C ALA A 784 13.27 -41.27 -14.09
N LYS A 785 13.31 -42.59 -14.24
CA LYS A 785 12.37 -43.36 -15.11
C LYS A 785 10.90 -43.05 -14.80
N GLN A 786 10.55 -42.92 -13.53
CA GLN A 786 9.19 -42.57 -13.11
C GLN A 786 8.79 -41.18 -13.58
N PHE A 787 9.65 -40.16 -13.41
CA PHE A 787 9.37 -38.81 -13.83
C PHE A 787 9.31 -38.68 -15.34
N LYS A 788 10.20 -39.34 -16.08
CA LYS A 788 10.19 -39.40 -17.53
C LYS A 788 8.87 -39.97 -18.06
N ARG A 789 8.39 -41.09 -17.51
CA ARG A 789 7.09 -41.67 -17.86
C ARG A 789 5.93 -40.69 -17.64
N LEU A 790 5.94 -39.94 -16.54
CA LEU A 790 4.89 -38.96 -16.25
C LEU A 790 4.90 -37.79 -17.22
N LEU A 791 6.07 -37.37 -17.73
CA LEU A 791 6.18 -36.31 -18.74
C LEU A 791 5.60 -36.68 -20.10
N GLU A 792 5.35 -37.98 -20.37
CA GLU A 792 4.62 -38.45 -21.58
C GLU A 792 3.12 -38.06 -21.52
N ASP A 793 2.55 -37.84 -20.31
CA ASP A 793 1.20 -37.34 -20.13
C ASP A 793 1.17 -35.82 -20.38
N GLN A 794 0.44 -35.39 -21.40
CA GLN A 794 0.36 -34.00 -21.83
C GLN A 794 -0.19 -33.04 -20.76
N VAL A 795 -1.10 -33.52 -19.92
CA VAL A 795 -1.67 -32.73 -18.83
C VAL A 795 -0.63 -32.52 -17.73
N PHE A 796 0.04 -33.59 -17.32
CA PHE A 796 1.11 -33.48 -16.34
C PHE A 796 2.26 -32.62 -16.82
N TYR A 797 2.70 -32.81 -18.08
CA TYR A 797 3.75 -31.99 -18.70
C TYR A 797 3.38 -30.52 -18.70
N SER A 798 2.15 -30.18 -19.11
CA SER A 798 1.68 -28.79 -19.20
C SER A 798 1.64 -28.12 -17.82
N LEU A 799 1.10 -28.81 -16.81
CA LEU A 799 1.03 -28.31 -15.43
C LEU A 799 2.43 -28.16 -14.80
N MET A 800 3.32 -29.11 -15.04
CA MET A 800 4.69 -29.07 -14.53
C MET A 800 5.48 -27.94 -15.17
N LYS A 801 5.38 -27.78 -16.50
CA LYS A 801 6.00 -26.67 -17.23
C LYS A 801 5.53 -25.32 -16.73
N GLU A 802 4.21 -25.14 -16.62
CA GLU A 802 3.61 -23.90 -16.10
C GLU A 802 4.11 -23.58 -14.68
N LEU A 803 4.21 -24.58 -13.81
CA LEU A 803 4.68 -24.41 -12.45
C LEU A 803 6.18 -24.01 -12.38
N ILE A 804 6.99 -24.55 -13.27
CA ILE A 804 8.42 -24.20 -13.41
C ILE A 804 8.56 -22.76 -13.92
N ASP A 805 7.88 -22.42 -15.02
CA ASP A 805 7.93 -21.09 -15.62
C ASP A 805 7.46 -20.01 -14.62
N PHE A 806 6.39 -20.28 -13.86
CA PHE A 806 5.90 -19.42 -12.79
C PHE A 806 6.95 -19.20 -11.67
N GLY A 807 7.58 -20.28 -11.21
CA GLY A 807 8.61 -20.18 -10.17
C GLY A 807 9.86 -19.40 -10.64
N ILE A 808 10.28 -19.58 -11.89
CA ILE A 808 11.41 -18.84 -12.48
C ILE A 808 11.07 -17.35 -12.61
N ALA A 809 9.88 -17.00 -13.10
CA ALA A 809 9.43 -15.61 -13.20
C ALA A 809 9.42 -14.92 -11.81
N ARG A 810 8.98 -15.61 -10.77
CA ARG A 810 9.03 -15.10 -9.39
C ARG A 810 10.46 -14.94 -8.85
N TYR A 811 11.37 -15.84 -9.21
CA TYR A 811 12.78 -15.69 -8.87
C TYR A 811 13.35 -14.42 -9.49
N GLU A 812 13.13 -14.21 -10.77
CA GLU A 812 13.63 -13.04 -11.50
C GLU A 812 13.08 -11.72 -10.92
N GLN A 813 11.81 -11.69 -10.54
CA GLN A 813 11.16 -10.51 -9.97
C GLN A 813 11.59 -10.18 -8.54
N ASN A 814 11.77 -11.21 -7.68
CA ASN A 814 11.82 -11.00 -6.23
C ASN A 814 13.11 -11.47 -5.56
N TYR A 815 13.87 -12.39 -6.20
CA TYR A 815 14.98 -13.08 -5.55
C TYR A 815 16.29 -13.07 -6.36
N SER A 816 16.34 -12.39 -7.50
CA SER A 816 17.55 -12.30 -8.34
C SER A 816 18.61 -11.35 -7.77
N ASP A 817 18.20 -10.31 -7.01
CA ASP A 817 19.11 -9.34 -6.37
C ASP A 817 19.63 -9.89 -5.04
N ARG A 818 20.57 -10.87 -5.14
CA ARG A 818 21.10 -11.58 -4.00
C ARG A 818 22.10 -10.74 -3.20
N TYR A 819 22.06 -10.92 -1.88
CA TYR A 819 22.99 -10.25 -0.98
C TYR A 819 24.38 -10.91 -1.03
N GLN A 820 25.35 -10.19 -1.56
CA GLN A 820 26.76 -10.63 -1.67
C GLN A 820 26.88 -12.03 -2.34
N ASP A 821 27.63 -12.95 -1.67
CA ASP A 821 27.86 -14.33 -2.05
C ASP A 821 26.78 -15.32 -1.56
N THR A 822 25.65 -14.82 -1.05
CA THR A 822 24.56 -15.63 -0.49
C THR A 822 23.46 -15.91 -1.53
N ASN A 823 22.61 -16.88 -1.26
CA ASN A 823 21.37 -17.11 -2.00
C ASN A 823 20.18 -16.33 -1.43
N PHE A 824 20.41 -15.42 -0.48
CA PHE A 824 19.36 -14.63 0.15
C PHE A 824 19.28 -13.23 -0.43
N VAL A 825 18.08 -12.66 -0.39
CA VAL A 825 17.83 -11.24 -0.66
C VAL A 825 17.51 -10.55 0.67
N LEU A 826 18.16 -9.42 0.95
CA LEU A 826 17.93 -8.66 2.18
C LEU A 826 16.45 -8.28 2.33
N TYR A 827 15.95 -8.43 3.56
CA TYR A 827 14.59 -8.07 3.98
C TYR A 827 13.49 -8.95 3.39
N GLN A 828 13.82 -9.96 2.58
CA GLN A 828 12.87 -11.00 2.17
C GLN A 828 12.70 -12.03 3.30
N LYS A 829 11.60 -12.79 3.19
CA LYS A 829 11.18 -13.73 4.24
C LYS A 829 11.49 -15.19 3.88
N TYR A 830 12.00 -15.94 4.86
CA TYR A 830 12.41 -17.33 4.69
C TYR A 830 11.97 -18.21 5.87
N THR A 831 11.50 -19.43 5.59
CA THR A 831 11.25 -20.45 6.60
C THR A 831 12.56 -21.11 7.04
N TYR A 832 12.54 -21.87 8.13
CA TYR A 832 13.70 -22.70 8.55
C TYR A 832 14.15 -23.63 7.41
N GLU A 833 13.22 -24.26 6.69
CA GLU A 833 13.51 -25.15 5.56
C GLU A 833 14.17 -24.41 4.39
N ASP A 834 13.65 -23.23 4.05
CA ASP A 834 14.27 -22.37 3.04
C ASP A 834 15.71 -22.03 3.41
N VAL A 835 15.95 -21.67 4.68
CA VAL A 835 17.31 -21.31 5.13
C VAL A 835 18.27 -22.50 5.01
N CYS A 836 17.87 -23.69 5.44
CA CYS A 836 18.71 -24.89 5.27
C CYS A 836 19.01 -25.16 3.78
N ARG A 837 18.02 -25.00 2.92
CA ARG A 837 18.15 -25.17 1.47
C ARG A 837 19.10 -24.14 0.85
N LEU A 838 18.90 -22.86 1.15
CA LEU A 838 19.66 -21.76 0.57
C LEU A 838 21.10 -21.67 1.11
N LEU A 839 21.36 -22.20 2.31
CA LEU A 839 22.71 -22.39 2.86
C LEU A 839 23.42 -23.65 2.34
N ASN A 840 22.83 -24.37 1.39
CA ASN A 840 23.37 -25.59 0.79
C ASN A 840 23.62 -26.71 1.81
N TRP A 841 22.78 -26.80 2.87
CA TRP A 841 22.90 -27.93 3.82
C TRP A 841 22.51 -29.24 3.16
N GLU A 842 23.17 -30.31 3.57
CA GLU A 842 22.91 -31.64 3.02
C GLU A 842 21.49 -32.14 3.33
N PHE A 843 20.96 -31.81 4.51
CA PHE A 843 19.63 -32.19 5.00
C PHE A 843 18.91 -31.04 5.65
N ASN A 844 17.60 -31.10 5.63
CA ASN A 844 16.73 -30.18 6.35
C ASN A 844 16.80 -30.45 7.87
N GLU A 845 16.70 -29.37 8.66
CA GLU A 845 16.56 -29.43 10.10
C GLU A 845 15.20 -28.90 10.54
N VAL A 846 14.61 -29.61 11.50
CA VAL A 846 13.35 -29.18 12.10
C VAL A 846 13.60 -28.06 13.11
N SER A 847 12.62 -27.14 13.27
CA SER A 847 12.72 -25.98 14.17
C SER A 847 13.12 -26.31 15.61
N VAL A 848 12.68 -27.47 16.14
CA VAL A 848 13.02 -27.92 17.49
C VAL A 848 14.52 -28.22 17.61
N ASN A 849 15.15 -28.75 16.57
CA ASN A 849 16.58 -29.07 16.58
C ASN A 849 17.44 -27.81 16.38
N ILE A 850 16.96 -26.83 15.64
CA ILE A 850 17.64 -25.55 15.45
C ILE A 850 17.62 -24.76 16.78
N GLY A 851 16.47 -24.65 17.43
CA GLY A 851 16.34 -24.06 18.76
C GLY A 851 16.95 -22.66 18.90
N GLY A 852 16.75 -21.78 17.95
CA GLY A 852 17.31 -20.43 17.86
C GLY A 852 18.54 -20.32 16.96
N TYR A 853 19.43 -21.31 16.94
CA TYR A 853 20.60 -21.33 16.05
C TYR A 853 21.16 -22.74 15.88
N LYS A 854 21.87 -23.01 14.79
CA LYS A 854 22.61 -24.25 14.57
C LYS A 854 23.78 -24.03 13.62
N PHE A 855 24.94 -24.55 13.97
CA PHE A 855 26.16 -24.55 13.14
C PHE A 855 26.16 -25.77 12.20
N ASN A 856 26.52 -25.54 10.94
CA ASN A 856 26.80 -26.59 9.97
C ASN A 856 28.30 -26.59 9.63
N GLU A 857 28.95 -27.71 9.92
CA GLU A 857 30.42 -27.84 9.76
C GLU A 857 30.86 -27.89 8.28
N LYS A 858 30.03 -28.51 7.40
CA LYS A 858 30.35 -28.66 5.98
C LYS A 858 30.32 -27.33 5.24
N THR A 859 29.28 -26.55 5.46
CA THR A 859 29.10 -25.26 4.79
C THR A 859 29.69 -24.07 5.54
N LYS A 860 30.17 -24.29 6.77
CA LYS A 860 30.61 -23.23 7.70
C LYS A 860 29.61 -22.09 7.87
N THR A 861 28.33 -22.43 7.92
CA THR A 861 27.23 -21.47 8.09
C THR A 861 26.57 -21.61 9.45
N PHE A 862 26.19 -20.47 10.03
CA PHE A 862 25.61 -20.40 11.35
C PHE A 862 24.39 -19.47 11.37
N PRO A 863 23.20 -19.92 10.91
CA PRO A 863 21.99 -19.13 10.97
C PRO A 863 21.50 -18.94 12.41
N VAL A 864 21.13 -17.72 12.76
CA VAL A 864 20.56 -17.31 14.04
C VAL A 864 19.15 -16.80 13.83
N PHE A 865 18.17 -17.38 14.54
CA PHE A 865 16.74 -17.08 14.43
C PHE A 865 16.23 -16.44 15.72
N ILE A 866 15.69 -15.25 15.62
CA ILE A 866 15.17 -14.48 16.75
C ILE A 866 13.66 -14.25 16.58
N ASN A 867 12.90 -14.55 17.64
CA ASN A 867 11.52 -14.10 17.82
C ASN A 867 11.55 -12.87 18.71
N TYR A 868 11.28 -11.68 18.15
CA TYR A 868 11.55 -10.43 18.83
C TYR A 868 10.43 -10.00 19.79
N ASP A 869 9.17 -10.25 19.44
CA ASP A 869 8.02 -9.92 20.29
C ASP A 869 7.72 -11.06 21.25
N LYS A 870 7.60 -10.74 22.53
CA LYS A 870 7.31 -11.68 23.62
C LYS A 870 6.19 -11.09 24.46
N GLU A 871 5.23 -11.92 24.84
CA GLU A 871 4.04 -11.53 25.58
C GLU A 871 4.36 -10.83 26.92
N GLU A 872 3.59 -9.80 27.27
CA GLU A 872 3.77 -8.96 28.48
C GLU A 872 3.63 -9.71 29.81
N ASP A 873 3.09 -10.94 29.81
CA ASP A 873 2.84 -11.72 31.04
C ASP A 873 4.10 -12.40 31.65
N LEU A 874 5.30 -12.18 31.08
CA LEU A 874 6.55 -12.70 31.58
C LEU A 874 7.36 -11.61 32.34
N ALA A 875 6.75 -10.99 33.34
CA ALA A 875 7.24 -9.78 34.00
C ALA A 875 8.66 -9.83 34.64
N ASP A 876 9.26 -11.00 34.86
CA ASP A 876 10.59 -11.12 35.51
C ASP A 876 11.69 -11.71 34.62
N THR A 877 11.38 -12.21 33.44
CA THR A 877 12.39 -12.76 32.50
C THR A 877 12.90 -11.72 31.50
N THR A 878 12.29 -10.55 31.43
CA THR A 878 12.52 -9.49 30.42
C THR A 878 13.85 -8.75 30.51
N LYS A 879 14.61 -8.91 31.57
CA LYS A 879 15.93 -8.28 31.68
C LYS A 879 17.06 -8.96 30.87
N TYR A 880 16.78 -10.12 30.25
CA TYR A 880 17.79 -10.97 29.61
C TYR A 880 17.23 -11.53 28.27
N GLU A 881 16.89 -10.63 27.34
CA GLU A 881 16.30 -10.99 26.04
C GLU A 881 17.14 -10.46 24.89
N ASP A 882 17.00 -11.14 23.73
CA ASP A 882 17.56 -10.63 22.48
C ASP A 882 17.02 -9.21 22.25
N ARG A 883 17.91 -8.23 22.01
CA ARG A 883 17.53 -6.83 21.86
C ARG A 883 18.40 -6.09 20.88
N PHE A 884 17.78 -5.31 20.03
CA PHE A 884 18.50 -4.36 19.21
C PHE A 884 18.90 -3.14 20.05
N LEU A 885 20.17 -2.77 19.96
CA LEU A 885 20.70 -1.53 20.47
C LEU A 885 20.62 -0.41 19.44
N SER A 886 20.62 -0.79 18.17
CA SER A 886 20.51 0.09 17.00
C SER A 886 20.19 -0.74 15.75
N ALA A 887 19.98 -0.09 14.63
CA ALA A 887 19.69 -0.77 13.36
C ALA A 887 20.82 -1.69 12.86
N ASN A 888 22.03 -1.62 13.45
CA ASN A 888 23.15 -2.47 13.10
C ASN A 888 23.85 -3.13 14.30
N HIS A 889 23.31 -2.98 15.51
CA HIS A 889 23.83 -3.63 16.71
C HIS A 889 22.75 -4.39 17.48
N LEU A 890 23.04 -5.62 17.81
CA LEU A 890 22.14 -6.55 18.49
C LEU A 890 22.89 -7.19 19.68
N ILE A 891 22.20 -7.40 20.80
CA ILE A 891 22.62 -8.36 21.81
C ILE A 891 21.73 -9.59 21.69
N ALA A 892 22.34 -10.75 21.44
CA ALA A 892 21.63 -12.02 21.38
C ALA A 892 22.13 -12.94 22.48
N ILE A 893 21.23 -13.82 22.98
CA ILE A 893 21.48 -14.72 24.10
C ILE A 893 21.69 -16.13 23.57
N SER A 894 22.69 -16.82 24.11
CA SER A 894 22.92 -18.24 23.79
C SER A 894 21.79 -19.12 24.31
N LYS A 895 21.76 -20.38 23.85
CA LYS A 895 20.85 -21.41 24.41
C LYS A 895 21.11 -21.56 25.92
N SER A 896 20.06 -21.92 26.65
CA SER A 896 20.11 -22.20 28.08
C SER A 896 21.13 -23.34 28.41
N GLY A 897 21.89 -23.17 29.48
CA GLY A 897 22.95 -24.12 29.92
C GLY A 897 24.28 -23.91 29.19
N ARG A 898 24.50 -22.79 28.51
CA ARG A 898 25.78 -22.43 27.87
C ARG A 898 26.64 -21.57 28.77
N THR A 899 27.94 -21.78 28.64
CA THR A 899 29.00 -20.99 29.26
C THR A 899 29.92 -20.42 28.20
N LEU A 900 30.84 -19.55 28.58
CA LEU A 900 31.86 -19.05 27.64
C LEU A 900 32.69 -20.18 27.03
N ALA A 901 32.92 -21.29 27.75
CA ALA A 901 33.66 -22.45 27.27
C ALA A 901 32.85 -23.38 26.36
N SER A 902 31.54 -23.14 26.16
CA SER A 902 30.69 -23.97 25.29
C SER A 902 31.13 -23.88 23.84
N ASN A 903 31.17 -25.00 23.12
CA ASN A 903 31.69 -25.12 21.74
C ASN A 903 30.96 -24.18 20.77
N ASP A 904 29.62 -24.11 20.84
CA ASP A 904 28.82 -23.22 20.02
C ASP A 904 29.08 -21.72 20.29
N VAL A 905 29.33 -21.36 21.57
CA VAL A 905 29.71 -20.00 21.97
C VAL A 905 31.11 -19.66 21.43
N GLN A 906 32.08 -20.58 21.56
CA GLN A 906 33.43 -20.37 21.03
C GLN A 906 33.42 -20.22 19.51
N LYS A 907 32.63 -21.02 18.78
CA LYS A 907 32.43 -20.85 17.32
C LYS A 907 31.83 -19.49 16.93
N PHE A 908 30.95 -18.94 17.74
CA PHE A 908 30.46 -17.58 17.53
C PHE A 908 31.58 -16.54 17.70
N LEU A 909 32.31 -16.62 18.80
CA LEU A 909 33.34 -15.63 19.12
C LEU A 909 34.51 -15.67 18.12
N ASN A 910 34.86 -16.84 17.63
CA ASN A 910 35.96 -17.05 16.68
C ASN A 910 35.48 -17.10 15.22
N SER A 911 34.24 -16.75 14.95
CA SER A 911 33.62 -16.95 13.62
C SER A 911 34.40 -16.28 12.49
N GLN A 912 34.99 -15.12 12.71
CA GLN A 912 35.79 -14.41 11.70
C GLN A 912 37.11 -15.15 11.40
N GLU A 913 37.80 -15.67 12.44
CA GLU A 913 39.06 -16.38 12.30
C GLU A 913 38.86 -17.77 11.64
N GLU A 914 37.75 -18.44 11.94
CA GLU A 914 37.40 -19.75 11.41
C GLU A 914 36.67 -19.70 10.05
N GLY A 915 36.40 -18.51 9.51
CA GLY A 915 35.68 -18.31 8.26
C GLY A 915 34.23 -18.80 8.32
N ILE A 916 33.57 -18.66 9.49
CA ILE A 916 32.19 -19.04 9.72
C ILE A 916 31.26 -17.86 9.38
N SER A 917 30.31 -18.07 8.47
CA SER A 917 29.30 -17.11 8.10
C SER A 917 28.12 -17.15 9.09
N VAL A 918 28.02 -16.14 9.98
CA VAL A 918 26.90 -15.99 10.91
C VAL A 918 25.85 -15.10 10.26
N GLN A 919 24.60 -15.58 10.17
CA GLN A 919 23.54 -14.90 9.43
C GLN A 919 22.29 -14.76 10.29
N LEU A 920 21.67 -13.57 10.27
CA LEU A 920 20.56 -13.19 11.13
C LEU A 920 19.20 -13.28 10.44
N PHE A 921 18.28 -13.96 11.09
CA PHE A 921 16.87 -14.11 10.70
C PHE A 921 15.98 -13.69 11.86
N VAL A 922 15.10 -12.70 11.64
CA VAL A 922 14.25 -12.14 12.71
C VAL A 922 12.79 -12.15 12.29
N ARG A 923 11.90 -12.51 13.22
CA ARG A 923 10.47 -12.28 13.08
C ARG A 923 9.92 -11.59 14.33
N LYS A 924 8.92 -10.74 14.15
CA LYS A 924 8.29 -10.03 15.27
C LYS A 924 7.37 -10.97 16.05
N ASN A 925 6.39 -11.58 15.42
CA ASN A 925 5.35 -12.36 16.09
C ASN A 925 5.60 -13.88 15.98
N LYS A 926 5.69 -14.56 17.11
CA LYS A 926 5.88 -16.01 17.20
C LYS A 926 4.60 -16.80 16.80
N ASP A 927 3.44 -16.26 17.14
CA ASP A 927 2.15 -16.98 17.08
C ASP A 927 1.40 -16.86 15.76
N ASP A 928 2.02 -16.29 14.74
CA ASP A 928 1.45 -16.35 13.41
C ASP A 928 1.50 -17.79 12.89
N LYS A 929 0.41 -18.53 13.10
CA LYS A 929 0.27 -19.93 12.69
C LYS A 929 0.40 -20.13 11.18
N ILE A 930 0.29 -19.05 10.41
CA ILE A 930 0.29 -19.05 8.94
C ILE A 930 1.67 -18.66 8.41
N SER A 931 2.33 -17.63 8.97
CA SER A 931 3.66 -17.21 8.54
C SER A 931 4.72 -17.71 9.51
N LYS A 932 5.37 -18.83 9.15
CA LYS A 932 6.53 -19.36 9.86
C LYS A 932 7.85 -18.75 9.38
N GLU A 933 7.78 -17.61 8.71
CA GLU A 933 8.90 -16.99 8.01
C GLU A 933 9.58 -15.92 8.87
N PHE A 934 10.88 -15.74 8.61
CA PHE A 934 11.74 -14.74 9.24
C PHE A 934 12.31 -13.80 8.19
N TYR A 935 12.43 -12.52 8.49
CA TYR A 935 13.16 -11.55 7.68
C TYR A 935 14.66 -11.86 7.73
N TYR A 936 15.29 -11.93 6.57
CA TYR A 936 16.75 -12.02 6.48
C TYR A 936 17.38 -10.64 6.64
N LEU A 937 18.23 -10.46 7.64
CA LEU A 937 18.84 -9.17 7.95
C LEU A 937 20.34 -9.09 7.62
N GLY A 938 20.88 -10.12 6.95
CA GLY A 938 22.28 -10.13 6.50
C GLY A 938 23.23 -10.87 7.43
N LYS A 939 24.53 -10.71 7.13
CA LYS A 939 25.61 -11.29 7.91
C LYS A 939 25.89 -10.43 9.15
N MET A 940 26.40 -11.08 10.22
CA MET A 940 26.79 -10.39 11.45
C MET A 940 28.09 -10.95 12.02
N THR A 941 28.83 -10.09 12.72
CA THR A 941 30.09 -10.39 13.38
C THR A 941 30.03 -10.13 14.87
N PRO A 942 30.68 -10.91 15.73
CA PRO A 942 30.66 -10.69 17.16
C PRO A 942 31.45 -9.41 17.50
N THR A 943 30.97 -8.70 18.55
CA THR A 943 31.67 -7.54 19.12
C THR A 943 32.46 -7.97 20.35
N GLN A 944 33.22 -7.04 20.96
CA GLN A 944 33.92 -7.30 22.23
C GLN A 944 32.97 -7.46 23.44
N PHE A 945 31.66 -7.21 23.25
CA PHE A 945 30.71 -7.37 24.36
C PHE A 945 30.31 -8.83 24.49
N VAL A 946 30.79 -9.48 25.56
CA VAL A 946 30.44 -10.86 25.89
C VAL A 946 30.25 -10.94 27.41
N LYS A 947 29.15 -11.53 27.86
CA LYS A 947 28.82 -11.63 29.28
C LYS A 947 28.14 -12.95 29.62
N GLU A 948 28.76 -13.77 30.49
CA GLU A 948 28.08 -14.93 31.04
C GLU A 948 27.24 -14.52 32.26
N PHE A 949 26.05 -15.10 32.41
CA PHE A 949 25.17 -14.85 33.52
C PHE A 949 24.30 -16.08 33.84
N THR A 950 23.74 -16.12 35.04
CA THR A 950 22.76 -17.13 35.44
C THR A 950 21.35 -16.64 35.08
N MET A 951 20.59 -17.45 34.39
CA MET A 951 19.21 -17.10 33.98
C MET A 951 18.30 -16.96 35.21
N PRO A 952 17.45 -15.94 35.28
CA PRO A 952 16.51 -15.72 36.39
C PRO A 952 15.67 -16.97 36.67
N ASN A 953 15.42 -17.23 37.96
CA ASN A 953 14.58 -18.33 38.44
C ASN A 953 15.08 -19.74 38.03
N THR A 954 16.35 -19.88 37.61
CA THR A 954 16.97 -21.15 37.24
C THR A 954 18.40 -21.23 37.76
N THR A 955 19.02 -22.43 37.74
CA THR A 955 20.44 -22.65 37.98
C THR A 955 21.27 -22.71 36.69
N LYS A 956 20.62 -22.46 35.53
CA LYS A 956 21.25 -22.57 34.23
C LYS A 956 21.91 -21.25 33.82
N THR A 957 23.08 -21.37 33.22
CA THR A 957 23.84 -20.25 32.65
C THR A 957 23.42 -19.96 31.23
N ALA A 958 23.67 -18.74 30.75
CA ALA A 958 23.62 -18.31 29.37
C ALA A 958 24.69 -17.24 29.11
N VAL A 959 24.96 -16.96 27.83
CA VAL A 959 25.96 -15.97 27.43
C VAL A 959 25.28 -14.93 26.55
N GLU A 960 25.34 -13.66 26.92
CA GLU A 960 25.02 -12.51 26.06
C GLU A 960 26.21 -12.24 25.15
N ILE A 961 25.95 -12.16 23.85
CA ILE A 961 26.96 -11.82 22.85
C ILE A 961 26.46 -10.59 22.09
N GLY A 962 27.30 -9.55 22.01
CA GLY A 962 27.02 -8.39 21.16
C GLY A 962 27.38 -8.68 19.71
N TRP A 963 26.51 -8.32 18.82
CA TRP A 963 26.66 -8.52 17.38
C TRP A 963 26.62 -7.21 16.61
N HIS A 964 27.42 -7.12 15.57
CA HIS A 964 27.40 -6.07 14.59
C HIS A 964 26.94 -6.63 13.26
N LEU A 965 25.83 -6.09 12.69
CA LEU A 965 25.36 -6.44 11.36
C LEU A 965 26.22 -5.71 10.31
N GLU A 966 26.63 -6.42 9.27
CA GLU A 966 27.38 -5.83 8.15
C GLU A 966 26.57 -4.79 7.39
N ASN A 967 25.26 -5.03 7.26
CA ASN A 967 24.30 -4.07 6.72
C ASN A 967 23.40 -3.51 7.81
N GLU A 968 23.20 -2.21 7.75
CA GLU A 968 22.21 -1.56 8.57
C GLU A 968 20.81 -1.98 8.13
N ILE A 969 19.94 -2.34 9.09
CA ILE A 969 18.56 -2.67 8.82
C ILE A 969 17.87 -1.41 8.30
N ARG A 970 17.10 -1.55 7.21
CA ARG A 970 16.29 -0.48 6.66
C ARG A 970 15.38 0.10 7.75
N GLU A 971 15.31 1.42 7.86
CA GLU A 971 14.71 2.14 8.99
C GLU A 971 13.26 1.70 9.25
N ASP A 972 12.45 1.54 8.19
CA ASP A 972 11.07 1.09 8.28
C ASP A 972 10.94 -0.30 8.92
N LEU A 973 11.77 -1.25 8.48
CA LEU A 973 11.77 -2.60 9.02
C LEU A 973 12.31 -2.65 10.45
N TYR A 974 13.32 -1.83 10.74
CA TYR A 974 13.85 -1.71 12.10
C TYR A 974 12.79 -1.19 13.07
N GLU A 975 12.12 -0.10 12.73
CA GLU A 975 11.02 0.45 13.54
C GLU A 975 9.88 -0.57 13.72
N TYR A 976 9.54 -1.31 12.65
CA TYR A 976 8.55 -2.37 12.74
C TYR A 976 8.95 -3.46 13.73
N ILE A 977 10.17 -3.95 13.66
CA ILE A 977 10.67 -5.04 14.54
C ILE A 977 10.67 -4.60 15.99
N ILE A 978 11.16 -3.37 16.30
CA ILE A 978 11.30 -2.89 17.68
C ILE A 978 10.03 -2.27 18.25
N SER A 979 9.01 -1.96 17.44
CA SER A 979 7.74 -1.39 17.93
C SER A 979 7.05 -2.38 18.90
N LYS A 980 6.46 -1.85 19.99
CA LYS A 980 5.66 -2.64 20.94
C LYS A 980 4.30 -3.01 20.35
#